data_14c313376181a933ab61a2d678096872
#
_entry.id   14c313376181a933ab61a2d678096872
#
_cell.length_a   1.000
_cell.length_b   1.000
_cell.length_c   1.000
_cell.angle_alpha   90.00
_cell.angle_beta   90.00
_cell.angle_gamma   90.00
#
_symmetry.space_group_name_H-M   'P 1'
#
loop_
_entity.id
_entity.type
_entity.pdbx_description
1 polymer ?
#
loop_
_entity_poly.entity_id
_entity_poly.type
_entity_poly.pdbx_seq_one_letter_code
_entity_poly.pdbx_strand_id
1 'polypeptide(L)'
;MGYIRGKVRVIIYEAESNYKVGVLKVKETNDKGLEEFLGKSLHFTGYFGTLQVGDNYEMEGNLIYKEKYGYQYNVTDYKKMEVTGYEAVIEFLTSDLIKGCGEATAKRIVDTLGNDAIKKIKEDKSILMTVPKMSEKKALKIYSSIMSNSSVDDDLIKLKEMGFSINEALNIINKFQKNALSIAKTNPYALKEIIDFKKLDNIYLSGENPDETLRVKNCVLETIRLLEIRNGDTYFYLEEIRDGLKTYFNIVDVDYLEEVINSLESNKDIYREEKRIYLNSTYSMEVEIAKKLNYINSLPITGKNISMIDTEIEKLEEKLGVTYDTEQKTAIKRSLENRISIITGGPGTGKTTIIKAITSLYMKMYNLSPSNVNSYIALLAPTGRASKRLSEATNLGASTIHKYLKWNKDMNEFQVDEFNQNYQRLIIIDEVSMIDTNLMYHLLLGLTNTIQIILVGDKDQLPSVGCGLVLKDLIDSDLFNFCPLETIHRQSENSYIPYLAKEIKNKDITSDFLSKKDDYNFLRVDNSKVLESISRVCELSIKRGHTDKDIQVLAPIYKGINGIDNLNNHLRDLFNPKSDKKREIKIGDITFRVGDKVLQLVNDPERGIYNGDIGYIDSIVSVNNTKTLNVNIDFDGNLVSLTTGEMINVRLAYAISIHKAQGSEFVNVIMPVCSSYYKMLYNKLIYTGVSRAKKSLMLVGTVEAFLMGVNNNYSMDRKTSLKDQLLKYI
;
A
#
# COMPACT_ATOMS: atom_id res chain seq x y z
N MET A 1 4.73 39.98 -20.47
CA MET A 1 4.24 38.62 -20.71
C MET A 1 2.86 38.51 -20.05
N GLY A 2 1.97 37.70 -20.62
CA GLY A 2 0.68 37.45 -19.99
C GLY A 2 0.84 36.57 -18.80
N TYR A 3 0.00 36.73 -17.79
CA TYR A 3 -0.07 35.79 -16.66
C TYR A 3 -1.45 35.16 -16.52
N ILE A 4 -1.49 33.98 -15.91
CA ILE A 4 -2.71 33.36 -15.41
C ILE A 4 -2.58 33.17 -13.90
N ARG A 5 -3.63 33.46 -13.16
CA ARG A 5 -3.75 33.13 -11.74
C ARG A 5 -4.83 32.07 -11.54
N GLY A 6 -4.57 31.12 -10.72
CA GLY A 6 -5.55 30.08 -10.47
C GLY A 6 -5.10 29.02 -9.50
N LYS A 7 -6.01 28.06 -9.27
CA LYS A 7 -5.81 26.95 -8.35
C LYS A 7 -5.35 25.71 -9.13
N VAL A 8 -4.23 25.11 -8.74
CA VAL A 8 -3.77 23.84 -9.29
C VAL A 8 -4.73 22.73 -8.86
N ARG A 9 -5.29 22.02 -9.83
CA ARG A 9 -6.27 20.95 -9.61
C ARG A 9 -5.64 19.57 -9.52
N VAL A 10 -4.67 19.32 -10.41
CA VAL A 10 -3.99 18.04 -10.50
C VAL A 10 -2.64 18.21 -11.19
N ILE A 11 -1.64 17.46 -10.75
CA ILE A 11 -0.38 17.25 -11.47
C ILE A 11 -0.52 15.92 -12.19
N ILE A 12 -0.51 15.96 -13.52
CA ILE A 12 -0.71 14.78 -14.38
C ILE A 12 0.60 14.02 -14.57
N TYR A 13 1.71 14.75 -14.65
CA TYR A 13 3.03 14.19 -14.91
C TYR A 13 4.10 15.03 -14.22
N GLU A 14 5.10 14.36 -13.65
CA GLU A 14 6.29 14.95 -13.03
C GLU A 14 7.52 14.15 -13.45
N ALA A 15 8.50 14.82 -14.04
CA ALA A 15 9.78 14.23 -14.42
C ALA A 15 10.85 14.47 -13.34
N GLU A 16 11.90 13.65 -13.33
CA GLU A 16 13.06 13.83 -12.44
C GLU A 16 13.77 15.19 -12.65
N SER A 17 13.60 15.80 -13.82
CA SER A 17 14.09 17.15 -14.16
C SER A 17 13.26 18.30 -13.62
N ASN A 18 12.27 18.03 -12.74
CA ASN A 18 11.28 18.99 -12.26
C ASN A 18 10.33 19.54 -13.35
N TYR A 19 10.31 18.94 -14.53
CA TYR A 19 9.31 19.29 -15.54
C TYR A 19 7.97 18.68 -15.17
N LYS A 20 6.92 19.51 -15.05
CA LYS A 20 5.58 19.09 -14.66
C LYS A 20 4.55 19.44 -15.71
N VAL A 21 3.53 18.59 -15.81
CA VAL A 21 2.31 18.82 -16.56
C VAL A 21 1.14 18.74 -15.59
N GLY A 22 0.29 19.74 -15.56
CA GLY A 22 -0.84 19.76 -14.64
C GLY A 22 -2.03 20.52 -15.20
N VAL A 23 -3.05 20.69 -14.37
CA VAL A 23 -4.28 21.42 -14.68
C VAL A 23 -4.48 22.52 -13.65
N LEU A 24 -4.63 23.75 -14.12
CA LEU A 24 -4.96 24.93 -13.34
C LEU A 24 -6.42 25.33 -13.61
N LYS A 25 -7.20 25.63 -12.59
CA LYS A 25 -8.48 26.33 -12.74
C LYS A 25 -8.19 27.84 -12.78
N VAL A 26 -8.30 28.45 -13.95
CA VAL A 26 -7.98 29.87 -14.16
C VAL A 26 -9.02 30.73 -13.44
N LYS A 27 -8.56 31.63 -12.57
CA LYS A 27 -9.39 32.61 -11.85
C LYS A 27 -9.26 34.01 -12.42
N GLU A 28 -8.06 34.39 -12.84
CA GLU A 28 -7.72 35.70 -13.31
C GLU A 28 -6.63 35.61 -14.38
N THR A 29 -6.67 36.54 -15.34
CA THR A 29 -5.62 36.70 -16.35
C THR A 29 -5.57 38.17 -16.80
N ASN A 30 -4.40 38.64 -17.21
CA ASN A 30 -4.21 39.92 -17.84
C ASN A 30 -4.03 39.81 -19.37
N ASP A 31 -4.12 38.60 -19.91
CA ASP A 31 -3.97 38.35 -21.35
C ASP A 31 -5.34 38.16 -22.00
N LYS A 32 -5.67 39.04 -22.96
CA LYS A 32 -6.93 38.97 -23.71
C LYS A 32 -7.14 37.65 -24.47
N GLY A 33 -6.05 36.99 -24.89
CA GLY A 33 -6.10 35.66 -25.53
C GLY A 33 -6.45 34.52 -24.59
N LEU A 34 -6.45 34.76 -23.27
CA LEU A 34 -6.73 33.76 -22.23
C LEU A 34 -8.08 33.99 -21.52
N GLU A 35 -8.81 35.04 -21.86
CA GLU A 35 -10.12 35.36 -21.25
C GLU A 35 -11.14 34.23 -21.42
N GLU A 36 -11.08 33.50 -22.53
CA GLU A 36 -11.96 32.35 -22.80
C GLU A 36 -11.80 31.20 -21.78
N PHE A 37 -10.65 31.13 -21.05
CA PHE A 37 -10.37 30.11 -20.03
C PHE A 37 -10.75 30.57 -18.63
N LEU A 38 -11.22 31.77 -18.41
CA LEU A 38 -11.68 32.24 -17.11
C LEU A 38 -12.78 31.32 -16.54
N GLY A 39 -12.58 30.86 -15.30
CA GLY A 39 -13.45 29.92 -14.64
C GLY A 39 -13.34 28.48 -15.12
N LYS A 40 -12.57 28.21 -16.18
CA LYS A 40 -12.36 26.88 -16.76
C LYS A 40 -11.00 26.30 -16.33
N SER A 41 -10.82 25.02 -16.62
CA SER A 41 -9.55 24.31 -16.41
C SER A 41 -8.67 24.41 -17.66
N LEU A 42 -7.41 24.83 -17.48
CA LEU A 42 -6.40 24.92 -18.53
C LEU A 42 -5.20 24.02 -18.16
N HIS A 43 -4.70 23.26 -19.12
CA HIS A 43 -3.48 22.50 -18.94
C HIS A 43 -2.27 23.44 -18.93
N PHE A 44 -1.34 23.19 -18.02
CA PHE A 44 -0.06 23.90 -17.99
C PHE A 44 1.11 22.93 -18.08
N THR A 45 2.22 23.42 -18.60
CA THR A 45 3.48 22.68 -18.69
C THR A 45 4.64 23.61 -18.35
N GLY A 46 5.68 23.11 -17.70
CA GLY A 46 6.86 23.93 -17.37
C GLY A 46 7.77 23.25 -16.37
N TYR A 47 8.80 23.96 -15.95
CA TYR A 47 9.72 23.53 -14.88
C TYR A 47 9.30 24.18 -13.57
N PHE A 48 9.05 23.37 -12.53
CA PHE A 48 8.58 23.85 -11.24
C PHE A 48 9.41 23.20 -10.12
N GLY A 49 9.99 23.99 -9.26
CA GLY A 49 10.66 23.47 -8.07
C GLY A 49 9.66 22.81 -7.11
N THR A 50 8.76 23.62 -6.55
CA THR A 50 7.68 23.13 -5.68
C THR A 50 6.34 23.60 -6.22
N LEU A 51 5.49 22.65 -6.61
CA LEU A 51 4.13 22.93 -7.07
C LEU A 51 3.17 21.98 -6.33
N GLN A 52 2.18 22.53 -5.64
CA GLN A 52 1.24 21.73 -4.85
C GLN A 52 -0.17 21.80 -5.39
N VAL A 53 -0.83 20.64 -5.43
CA VAL A 53 -2.26 20.55 -5.76
C VAL A 53 -3.08 21.23 -4.67
N GLY A 54 -3.99 22.08 -5.06
CA GLY A 54 -4.85 22.82 -4.13
C GLY A 54 -4.41 24.25 -3.86
N ASP A 55 -3.17 24.62 -4.15
CA ASP A 55 -2.66 25.98 -3.98
C ASP A 55 -2.94 26.87 -5.18
N ASN A 56 -2.94 28.19 -4.91
CA ASN A 56 -3.08 29.22 -5.96
C ASN A 56 -1.68 29.68 -6.40
N TYR A 57 -1.53 29.78 -7.71
CA TYR A 57 -0.29 30.25 -8.34
C TYR A 57 -0.60 31.34 -9.37
N GLU A 58 0.29 32.31 -9.46
CA GLU A 58 0.44 33.17 -10.63
C GLU A 58 1.51 32.51 -11.51
N MET A 59 1.17 32.27 -12.75
CA MET A 59 2.04 31.64 -13.74
C MET A 59 2.19 32.55 -14.94
N GLU A 60 3.41 32.89 -15.29
CA GLU A 60 3.75 33.64 -16.50
C GLU A 60 4.15 32.67 -17.60
N GLY A 61 3.76 32.97 -18.85
CA GLY A 61 4.07 32.09 -19.97
C GLY A 61 3.30 32.41 -21.21
N ASN A 62 3.17 31.43 -22.10
CA ASN A 62 2.49 31.57 -23.39
C ASN A 62 1.53 30.42 -23.63
N LEU A 63 0.38 30.72 -24.21
CA LEU A 63 -0.56 29.72 -24.69
C LEU A 63 -0.01 29.07 -25.97
N ILE A 64 0.09 27.74 -25.96
CA ILE A 64 0.51 26.94 -27.12
C ILE A 64 -0.57 25.91 -27.44
N TYR A 65 -0.76 25.65 -28.73
CA TYR A 65 -1.64 24.58 -29.19
C TYR A 65 -0.80 23.40 -29.69
N LYS A 66 -1.10 22.21 -29.20
CA LYS A 66 -0.50 20.94 -29.66
C LYS A 66 -1.61 20.04 -30.20
N GLU A 67 -1.49 19.56 -31.44
CA GLU A 67 -2.51 18.72 -32.09
C GLU A 67 -2.97 17.52 -31.22
N LYS A 68 -2.05 16.93 -30.44
CA LYS A 68 -2.33 15.76 -29.60
C LYS A 68 -2.95 16.10 -28.24
N TYR A 69 -2.75 17.31 -27.71
CA TYR A 69 -3.08 17.66 -26.33
C TYR A 69 -3.93 18.91 -26.18
N GLY A 70 -4.26 19.56 -27.27
CA GLY A 70 -5.03 20.84 -27.30
C GLY A 70 -4.23 22.02 -26.74
N TYR A 71 -4.96 23.02 -26.23
CA TYR A 71 -4.37 24.22 -25.64
C TYR A 71 -3.65 23.90 -24.33
N GLN A 72 -2.40 24.36 -24.24
CA GLN A 72 -1.55 24.22 -23.04
C GLN A 72 -0.88 25.57 -22.74
N TYR A 73 -0.80 25.95 -21.49
CA TYR A 73 -0.05 27.12 -21.06
C TYR A 73 1.38 26.71 -20.71
N ASN A 74 2.33 27.12 -21.54
CA ASN A 74 3.75 26.84 -21.32
C ASN A 74 4.32 27.89 -20.34
N VAL A 75 4.53 27.49 -19.12
CA VAL A 75 4.95 28.36 -18.01
C VAL A 75 6.46 28.58 -18.07
N THR A 76 6.86 29.83 -18.04
CA THR A 76 8.27 30.26 -18.02
C THR A 76 8.70 30.72 -16.62
N ASP A 77 7.76 31.27 -15.85
CA ASP A 77 7.95 31.65 -14.45
C ASP A 77 6.67 31.45 -13.64
N TYR A 78 6.79 31.26 -12.33
CA TYR A 78 5.66 31.07 -11.47
C TYR A 78 5.91 31.55 -10.05
N LYS A 79 4.86 32.04 -9.39
CA LYS A 79 4.88 32.49 -8.01
C LYS A 79 3.70 31.92 -7.25
N LYS A 80 3.97 31.33 -6.08
CA LYS A 80 2.89 30.94 -5.18
C LYS A 80 2.21 32.21 -4.63
N MET A 81 0.88 32.25 -4.72
CA MET A 81 0.10 33.35 -4.17
C MET A 81 -0.08 33.13 -2.68
N GLU A 82 0.17 34.17 -1.88
CA GLU A 82 -0.16 34.15 -0.46
C GLU A 82 -1.67 34.10 -0.26
N VAL A 83 -2.13 33.26 0.67
CA VAL A 83 -3.54 33.18 1.03
C VAL A 83 -3.85 34.39 1.90
N THR A 84 -4.60 35.35 1.39
CA THR A 84 -5.05 36.51 2.18
C THR A 84 -6.17 36.07 3.12
N GLY A 85 -6.32 36.77 4.27
CA GLY A 85 -7.40 36.50 5.24
C GLY A 85 -8.80 36.53 4.59
N TYR A 86 -8.99 37.34 3.56
CA TYR A 86 -10.20 37.41 2.75
C TYR A 86 -10.59 36.07 2.10
N GLU A 87 -9.65 35.40 1.45
CA GLU A 87 -9.93 34.12 0.79
C GLU A 87 -10.15 32.98 1.81
N ALA A 88 -9.44 32.99 2.93
CA ALA A 88 -9.60 32.00 3.99
C ALA A 88 -11.02 32.07 4.60
N VAL A 89 -11.55 33.26 4.81
CA VAL A 89 -12.91 33.48 5.34
C VAL A 89 -13.97 33.01 4.32
N ILE A 90 -13.78 33.30 3.03
CA ILE A 90 -14.70 32.82 1.97
C ILE A 90 -14.70 31.29 1.93
N GLU A 91 -13.54 30.66 1.93
CA GLU A 91 -13.43 29.21 1.86
C GLU A 91 -14.06 28.53 3.11
N PHE A 92 -13.88 29.11 4.29
CA PHE A 92 -14.58 28.67 5.51
C PHE A 92 -16.09 28.77 5.38
N LEU A 93 -16.61 29.93 4.95
CA LEU A 93 -18.03 30.14 4.79
C LEU A 93 -18.68 29.24 3.70
N THR A 94 -17.87 28.78 2.74
CA THR A 94 -18.33 27.85 1.67
C THR A 94 -18.12 26.40 1.98
N SER A 95 -17.48 26.05 3.11
CA SER A 95 -17.22 24.68 3.53
C SER A 95 -18.52 23.94 3.92
N ASP A 96 -18.46 22.62 3.96
CA ASP A 96 -19.57 21.76 4.40
C ASP A 96 -20.00 22.01 5.86
N LEU A 97 -19.16 22.70 6.63
CA LEU A 97 -19.46 23.12 8.01
C LEU A 97 -20.54 24.20 8.07
N ILE A 98 -20.65 25.07 7.06
CA ILE A 98 -21.57 26.22 7.07
C ILE A 98 -22.71 25.97 6.09
N LYS A 99 -23.82 25.48 6.61
CA LYS A 99 -24.99 25.13 5.81
C LYS A 99 -25.70 26.38 5.26
N GLY A 100 -25.85 26.42 3.94
CA GLY A 100 -26.63 27.48 3.24
C GLY A 100 -25.81 28.69 2.78
N CYS A 101 -24.48 28.64 2.86
CA CYS A 101 -23.59 29.66 2.38
C CYS A 101 -22.81 29.19 1.15
N GLY A 102 -23.32 29.48 -0.05
CA GLY A 102 -22.57 29.24 -1.30
C GLY A 102 -21.61 30.39 -1.62
N GLU A 103 -20.69 30.19 -2.58
CA GLU A 103 -19.57 31.07 -2.91
C GLU A 103 -20.00 32.56 -3.14
N ALA A 104 -21.07 32.79 -3.90
CA ALA A 104 -21.59 34.15 -4.13
C ALA A 104 -22.13 34.81 -2.86
N THR A 105 -22.57 34.03 -1.86
CA THR A 105 -23.04 34.56 -0.57
C THR A 105 -21.86 34.84 0.34
N ALA A 106 -20.89 33.94 0.40
CA ALA A 106 -19.67 34.12 1.18
C ALA A 106 -18.91 35.35 0.74
N LYS A 107 -18.72 35.58 -0.57
CA LYS A 107 -18.13 36.82 -1.10
C LYS A 107 -18.84 38.05 -0.62
N ARG A 108 -20.18 38.13 -0.75
CA ARG A 108 -20.95 39.28 -0.27
C ARG A 108 -20.83 39.50 1.24
N ILE A 109 -20.75 38.43 2.03
CA ILE A 109 -20.54 38.54 3.48
C ILE A 109 -19.19 39.19 3.75
N VAL A 110 -18.12 38.70 3.12
CA VAL A 110 -16.77 39.22 3.35
C VAL A 110 -16.58 40.61 2.73
N ASP A 111 -17.20 40.91 1.60
CA ASP A 111 -17.18 42.25 0.99
C ASP A 111 -17.89 43.28 1.88
N THR A 112 -18.95 42.89 2.60
CA THR A 112 -19.71 43.77 3.45
C THR A 112 -19.13 43.91 4.86
N LEU A 113 -18.64 42.80 5.44
CA LEU A 113 -18.23 42.73 6.84
C LEU A 113 -16.71 42.75 7.05
N GLY A 114 -15.93 42.56 5.97
CA GLY A 114 -14.47 42.49 5.99
C GLY A 114 -13.93 41.13 6.43
N ASN A 115 -12.61 41.06 6.63
CA ASN A 115 -11.92 39.81 7.04
C ASN A 115 -12.32 39.33 8.43
N ASP A 116 -12.86 40.22 9.28
CA ASP A 116 -13.38 39.90 10.62
C ASP A 116 -14.87 39.49 10.60
N ALA A 117 -15.43 39.16 9.41
CA ALA A 117 -16.84 38.85 9.24
C ALA A 117 -17.34 37.79 10.23
N ILE A 118 -16.58 36.72 10.48
CA ILE A 118 -16.97 35.63 11.38
C ILE A 118 -17.09 36.14 12.82
N LYS A 119 -16.12 36.95 13.28
CA LYS A 119 -16.13 37.54 14.62
C LYS A 119 -17.34 38.45 14.81
N LYS A 120 -17.61 39.34 13.86
CA LYS A 120 -18.75 40.24 13.86
C LYS A 120 -20.09 39.51 13.86
N ILE A 121 -20.20 38.41 13.08
CA ILE A 121 -21.41 37.58 13.05
C ILE A 121 -21.63 36.86 14.41
N LYS A 122 -20.58 36.42 15.07
CA LYS A 122 -20.67 35.79 16.41
C LYS A 122 -21.13 36.80 17.46
N GLU A 123 -20.65 38.06 17.41
CA GLU A 123 -21.00 39.10 18.33
C GLU A 123 -22.45 39.60 18.13
N ASP A 124 -22.89 39.74 16.88
CA ASP A 124 -24.23 40.19 16.53
C ASP A 124 -24.79 39.51 15.27
N LYS A 125 -25.74 38.57 15.45
CA LYS A 125 -26.42 37.88 14.35
C LYS A 125 -27.13 38.82 13.37
N SER A 126 -27.55 40.01 13.83
CA SER A 126 -28.30 40.99 13.01
C SER A 126 -27.44 41.58 11.90
N ILE A 127 -26.12 41.55 12.05
CA ILE A 127 -25.18 42.10 11.08
C ILE A 127 -25.25 41.35 9.73
N LEU A 128 -25.69 40.09 9.73
CA LEU A 128 -25.92 39.33 8.48
C LEU A 128 -27.04 39.96 7.63
N MET A 129 -27.98 40.69 8.24
CA MET A 129 -29.04 41.35 7.50
C MET A 129 -28.56 42.59 6.74
N THR A 130 -27.36 43.13 7.05
CA THR A 130 -26.73 44.21 6.28
C THR A 130 -26.14 43.71 4.95
N VAL A 131 -25.98 42.38 4.81
CA VAL A 131 -25.41 41.78 3.60
C VAL A 131 -26.45 41.76 2.47
N PRO A 132 -26.16 42.29 1.29
CA PRO A 132 -27.10 42.34 0.15
C PRO A 132 -27.66 40.95 -0.20
N LYS A 133 -28.99 40.87 -0.47
CA LYS A 133 -29.71 39.62 -0.80
C LYS A 133 -29.65 38.53 0.26
N MET A 134 -29.53 38.90 1.54
CA MET A 134 -29.64 37.98 2.67
C MET A 134 -31.10 37.94 3.15
N SER A 135 -31.67 36.73 3.31
CA SER A 135 -32.95 36.54 3.94
C SER A 135 -32.78 36.12 5.40
N GLU A 136 -33.74 36.44 6.24
CA GLU A 136 -33.72 36.10 7.67
C GLU A 136 -33.51 34.61 7.92
N LYS A 137 -34.22 33.75 7.17
CA LYS A 137 -34.09 32.30 7.24
C LYS A 137 -32.68 31.82 6.88
N LYS A 138 -32.04 32.49 5.90
CA LYS A 138 -30.69 32.17 5.46
C LYS A 138 -29.64 32.66 6.45
N ALA A 139 -29.83 33.89 6.98
CA ALA A 139 -28.99 34.47 8.04
C ALA A 139 -28.99 33.59 9.29
N LEU A 140 -30.17 33.14 9.76
CA LEU A 140 -30.29 32.23 10.91
C LEU A 140 -29.59 30.89 10.68
N LYS A 141 -29.69 30.32 9.48
CA LYS A 141 -29.02 29.06 9.15
C LYS A 141 -27.50 29.17 9.13
N ILE A 142 -26.98 30.27 8.60
CA ILE A 142 -25.53 30.57 8.59
C ILE A 142 -25.05 30.84 10.00
N TYR A 143 -25.76 31.69 10.76
CA TYR A 143 -25.43 32.00 12.15
C TYR A 143 -25.40 30.76 13.05
N SER A 144 -26.43 29.92 12.99
CA SER A 144 -26.47 28.68 13.78
C SER A 144 -25.33 27.72 13.42
N SER A 145 -24.96 27.64 12.15
CA SER A 145 -23.82 26.83 11.72
C SER A 145 -22.49 27.40 12.23
N ILE A 146 -22.30 28.72 12.24
CA ILE A 146 -21.11 29.40 12.81
C ILE A 146 -21.04 29.18 14.32
N MET A 147 -22.15 29.35 15.03
CA MET A 147 -22.17 29.21 16.50
C MET A 147 -21.99 27.77 16.96
N SER A 148 -22.48 26.78 16.25
CA SER A 148 -22.24 25.37 16.56
C SER A 148 -20.79 24.96 16.40
N ASN A 149 -20.01 25.71 15.62
CA ASN A 149 -18.57 25.48 15.37
C ASN A 149 -17.66 26.54 16.02
N SER A 150 -18.17 27.33 16.97
CA SER A 150 -17.57 28.59 17.43
C SER A 150 -16.22 28.49 18.16
N SER A 151 -15.81 27.33 18.64
CA SER A 151 -14.50 27.15 19.30
C SER A 151 -13.34 26.84 18.32
N VAL A 152 -13.67 26.63 17.04
CA VAL A 152 -12.72 26.10 16.02
C VAL A 152 -12.33 27.17 15.00
N ASP A 153 -13.07 28.27 14.92
CA ASP A 153 -13.06 29.17 13.75
C ASP A 153 -11.76 29.99 13.57
N ASP A 154 -11.22 30.59 14.64
CA ASP A 154 -10.04 31.45 14.54
C ASP A 154 -8.77 30.65 14.26
N ASP A 155 -8.62 29.48 14.89
CA ASP A 155 -7.47 28.60 14.67
C ASP A 155 -7.52 27.97 13.28
N LEU A 156 -8.72 27.64 12.80
CA LEU A 156 -8.92 27.09 11.45
C LEU A 156 -8.53 28.10 10.36
N ILE A 157 -8.90 29.37 10.54
CA ILE A 157 -8.54 30.43 9.59
C ILE A 157 -7.00 30.63 9.58
N LYS A 158 -6.37 30.69 10.76
CA LYS A 158 -4.92 30.86 10.88
C LYS A 158 -4.14 29.67 10.30
N LEU A 159 -4.61 28.45 10.56
CA LEU A 159 -4.01 27.26 9.94
C LEU A 159 -4.17 27.28 8.42
N LYS A 160 -5.30 27.77 7.92
CA LYS A 160 -5.50 27.95 6.48
C LYS A 160 -4.54 28.98 5.88
N GLU A 161 -4.32 30.12 6.57
CA GLU A 161 -3.35 31.14 6.16
C GLU A 161 -1.91 30.58 6.13
N MET A 162 -1.58 29.62 7.00
CA MET A 162 -0.32 28.90 6.97
C MET A 162 -0.18 27.90 5.82
N GLY A 163 -1.25 27.65 5.03
CA GLY A 163 -1.23 26.78 3.86
C GLY A 163 -1.86 25.38 4.05
N PHE A 164 -2.46 25.10 5.22
CA PHE A 164 -3.24 23.87 5.40
C PHE A 164 -4.59 23.94 4.66
N SER A 165 -5.09 22.83 4.17
CA SER A 165 -6.47 22.72 3.67
C SER A 165 -7.45 22.73 4.86
N ILE A 166 -8.74 23.01 4.62
CA ILE A 166 -9.74 22.99 5.69
C ILE A 166 -9.80 21.63 6.40
N ASN A 167 -9.78 20.53 5.63
CA ASN A 167 -9.82 19.19 6.20
C ASN A 167 -8.58 18.89 7.03
N GLU A 168 -7.40 19.30 6.58
CA GLU A 168 -6.16 19.17 7.35
C GLU A 168 -6.20 20.00 8.63
N ALA A 169 -6.65 21.25 8.54
CA ALA A 169 -6.77 22.14 9.69
C ALA A 169 -7.76 21.59 10.73
N LEU A 170 -8.89 21.03 10.31
CA LEU A 170 -9.83 20.34 11.19
C LEU A 170 -9.21 19.10 11.84
N ASN A 171 -8.47 18.28 11.10
CA ASN A 171 -7.78 17.13 11.67
C ASN A 171 -6.72 17.55 12.70
N ILE A 172 -5.98 18.64 12.43
CA ILE A 172 -5.00 19.20 13.37
C ILE A 172 -5.71 19.67 14.66
N ILE A 173 -6.81 20.43 14.54
CA ILE A 173 -7.56 20.94 15.67
C ILE A 173 -8.17 19.79 16.48
N ASN A 174 -8.76 18.78 15.81
CA ASN A 174 -9.35 17.63 16.50
C ASN A 174 -8.32 16.84 17.30
N LYS A 175 -7.10 16.66 16.76
CA LYS A 175 -6.04 15.88 17.41
C LYS A 175 -5.34 16.69 18.52
N PHE A 176 -5.03 17.96 18.30
CA PHE A 176 -4.18 18.77 19.18
C PHE A 176 -4.96 19.84 19.97
N GLN A 177 -6.25 20.00 19.70
CA GLN A 177 -7.14 20.94 20.40
C GLN A 177 -6.52 22.35 20.57
N LYS A 178 -6.46 22.88 21.80
CA LYS A 178 -5.93 24.21 22.10
C LYS A 178 -4.46 24.43 21.70
N ASN A 179 -3.71 23.35 21.49
CA ASN A 179 -2.29 23.44 21.12
C ASN A 179 -2.08 23.40 19.59
N ALA A 180 -3.13 23.21 18.80
CA ALA A 180 -3.08 23.03 17.36
C ALA A 180 -2.29 24.12 16.64
N LEU A 181 -2.64 25.39 16.87
CA LEU A 181 -1.99 26.53 16.25
C LEU A 181 -0.54 26.74 16.74
N SER A 182 -0.29 26.53 18.03
CA SER A 182 1.05 26.64 18.59
C SER A 182 2.00 25.62 17.99
N ILE A 183 1.58 24.34 17.91
CA ILE A 183 2.36 23.25 17.31
C ILE A 183 2.62 23.54 15.83
N ALA A 184 1.59 23.93 15.07
CA ALA A 184 1.74 24.23 13.66
C ALA A 184 2.73 25.38 13.40
N LYS A 185 2.82 26.37 14.29
CA LYS A 185 3.76 27.51 14.18
C LYS A 185 5.18 27.17 14.62
N THR A 186 5.34 26.48 15.74
CA THR A 186 6.66 26.26 16.35
C THR A 186 7.38 25.03 15.80
N ASN A 187 6.63 23.95 15.58
CA ASN A 187 7.16 22.69 15.05
C ASN A 187 6.10 21.96 14.21
N PRO A 188 5.87 22.38 12.96
CA PRO A 188 4.88 21.72 12.10
C PRO A 188 5.20 20.24 11.83
N TYR A 189 6.45 19.79 11.96
CA TYR A 189 6.82 18.38 11.78
C TYR A 189 6.17 17.44 12.80
N ALA A 190 5.70 17.95 13.94
CA ALA A 190 4.89 17.18 14.88
C ALA A 190 3.55 16.70 14.28
N LEU A 191 3.15 17.27 13.14
CA LEU A 191 1.93 16.91 12.41
C LEU A 191 2.14 15.81 11.35
N LYS A 192 3.33 15.22 11.26
CA LYS A 192 3.71 14.25 10.21
C LYS A 192 2.84 13.00 10.10
N GLU A 193 2.11 12.63 11.15
CA GLU A 193 1.19 11.50 11.13
C GLU A 193 -0.13 11.78 10.38
N ILE A 194 -0.49 13.05 10.23
CA ILE A 194 -1.75 13.47 9.61
C ILE A 194 -1.56 14.34 8.38
N ILE A 195 -0.36 14.86 8.15
CA ILE A 195 -0.01 15.73 7.03
C ILE A 195 1.26 15.23 6.34
N ASP A 196 1.29 15.29 5.03
CA ASP A 196 2.46 14.95 4.23
C ASP A 196 3.70 15.75 4.64
N PHE A 197 4.83 15.08 4.83
CA PHE A 197 6.06 15.68 5.36
C PHE A 197 6.60 16.79 4.45
N LYS A 198 6.57 16.60 3.12
CA LYS A 198 7.05 17.64 2.19
C LYS A 198 6.24 18.93 2.29
N LYS A 199 4.92 18.78 2.53
CA LYS A 199 4.05 19.93 2.76
C LYS A 199 4.42 20.63 4.06
N LEU A 200 4.70 19.88 5.13
CA LEU A 200 5.14 20.43 6.41
C LEU A 200 6.47 21.15 6.27
N ASP A 201 7.44 20.59 5.56
CA ASP A 201 8.74 21.23 5.30
C ASP A 201 8.57 22.53 4.50
N ASN A 202 7.70 22.56 3.50
CA ASN A 202 7.39 23.79 2.75
C ASN A 202 6.72 24.86 3.62
N ILE A 203 5.79 24.46 4.50
CA ILE A 203 5.14 25.41 5.43
C ILE A 203 6.19 25.97 6.41
N TYR A 204 7.07 25.11 6.93
CA TYR A 204 8.13 25.53 7.85
C TYR A 204 9.10 26.52 7.20
N LEU A 205 9.54 26.25 5.97
CA LEU A 205 10.41 27.13 5.20
C LEU A 205 9.77 28.47 4.81
N SER A 206 8.45 28.53 4.78
CA SER A 206 7.69 29.77 4.49
C SER A 206 7.50 30.64 5.74
N GLY A 207 7.89 30.16 6.91
CA GLY A 207 7.81 30.88 8.17
C GLY A 207 8.83 32.03 8.28
N GLU A 208 8.61 32.95 9.21
CA GLU A 208 9.43 34.19 9.36
C GLU A 208 10.88 33.93 9.77
N ASN A 209 11.21 32.85 10.47
CA ASN A 209 12.60 32.50 10.87
C ASN A 209 12.71 31.00 11.11
N PRO A 210 12.85 30.16 10.07
CA PRO A 210 12.97 28.71 10.23
C PRO A 210 14.32 28.37 10.91
N ASP A 211 14.26 27.59 11.99
CA ASP A 211 15.45 27.01 12.62
C ASP A 211 15.98 25.87 11.75
N GLU A 212 17.14 26.08 11.15
CA GLU A 212 17.77 25.11 10.26
C GLU A 212 18.09 23.80 10.99
N THR A 213 18.51 23.87 12.26
CA THR A 213 18.81 22.68 13.06
C THR A 213 17.56 21.82 13.29
N LEU A 214 16.43 22.45 13.62
CA LEU A 214 15.16 21.74 13.77
C LEU A 214 14.71 21.10 12.45
N ARG A 215 14.86 21.81 11.33
CA ARG A 215 14.57 21.29 10.01
C ARG A 215 15.43 20.06 9.67
N VAL A 216 16.76 20.18 9.81
CA VAL A 216 17.68 19.11 9.50
C VAL A 216 17.42 17.87 10.34
N LYS A 217 17.15 18.02 11.66
CA LYS A 217 16.76 16.90 12.53
C LYS A 217 15.55 16.14 12.00
N ASN A 218 14.48 16.85 11.63
CA ASN A 218 13.27 16.21 11.13
C ASN A 218 13.47 15.61 9.73
N CYS A 219 14.23 16.28 8.87
CA CYS A 219 14.59 15.74 7.56
C CYS A 219 15.47 14.47 7.65
N VAL A 220 16.35 14.36 8.64
CA VAL A 220 17.13 13.14 8.93
C VAL A 220 16.19 11.99 9.27
N LEU A 221 15.27 12.19 10.22
CA LEU A 221 14.30 11.14 10.60
C LEU A 221 13.43 10.70 9.43
N GLU A 222 12.93 11.66 8.65
CA GLU A 222 12.12 11.36 7.48
C GLU A 222 12.94 10.69 6.38
N THR A 223 14.21 11.08 6.19
CA THR A 223 15.13 10.41 5.25
C THR A 223 15.30 8.94 5.62
N ILE A 224 15.56 8.63 6.89
CA ILE A 224 15.71 7.24 7.34
C ILE A 224 14.40 6.48 7.06
N ARG A 225 13.23 7.05 7.40
CA ARG A 225 11.92 6.45 7.14
C ARG A 225 11.67 6.19 5.64
N LEU A 226 12.03 7.14 4.78
CA LEU A 226 11.89 6.97 3.32
C LEU A 226 12.85 5.89 2.77
N LEU A 227 14.05 5.80 3.32
CA LEU A 227 15.01 4.74 2.97
C LEU A 227 14.52 3.38 3.46
N GLU A 228 13.95 3.25 4.67
CA GLU A 228 13.29 2.01 5.14
C GLU A 228 12.21 1.55 4.16
N ILE A 229 11.32 2.46 3.73
CA ILE A 229 10.24 2.14 2.79
C ILE A 229 10.80 1.75 1.41
N ARG A 230 11.82 2.46 0.92
CA ARG A 230 12.38 2.24 -0.41
C ARG A 230 13.20 0.98 -0.52
N ASN A 231 14.07 0.72 0.46
CA ASN A 231 15.06 -0.36 0.41
C ASN A 231 14.60 -1.59 1.20
N GLY A 232 13.74 -1.39 2.22
CA GLY A 232 13.36 -2.41 3.18
C GLY A 232 14.43 -2.69 4.23
N ASP A 233 15.48 -1.87 4.32
CA ASP A 233 16.54 -1.93 5.32
C ASP A 233 16.01 -1.52 6.69
N THR A 234 16.62 -1.99 7.77
CA THR A 234 16.30 -1.58 9.15
C THR A 234 17.36 -0.64 9.73
N TYR A 235 18.52 -0.50 9.09
CA TYR A 235 19.56 0.46 9.48
C TYR A 235 20.28 1.05 8.27
N PHE A 236 20.95 2.17 8.50
CA PHE A 236 21.65 2.94 7.47
C PHE A 236 23.01 3.42 7.99
N TYR A 237 23.92 3.74 7.06
CA TYR A 237 25.16 4.41 7.36
C TYR A 237 25.02 5.92 7.14
N LEU A 238 25.86 6.71 7.79
CA LEU A 238 25.81 8.18 7.73
C LEU A 238 25.83 8.72 6.30
N GLU A 239 26.61 8.10 5.41
CA GLU A 239 26.73 8.49 4.00
C GLU A 239 25.40 8.32 3.25
N GLU A 240 24.68 7.24 3.52
CA GLU A 240 23.36 6.99 2.91
C GLU A 240 22.31 8.00 3.37
N ILE A 241 22.38 8.41 4.64
CA ILE A 241 21.52 9.46 5.18
C ILE A 241 21.84 10.80 4.54
N ARG A 242 23.13 11.13 4.36
CA ARG A 242 23.59 12.33 3.66
C ARG A 242 23.09 12.39 2.21
N ASP A 243 23.25 11.29 1.47
CA ASP A 243 22.76 11.18 0.09
C ASP A 243 21.24 11.27 0.01
N GLY A 244 20.55 10.71 1.01
CA GLY A 244 19.11 10.80 1.13
C GLY A 244 18.63 12.23 1.40
N LEU A 245 19.26 12.97 2.31
CA LEU A 245 18.97 14.39 2.57
C LEU A 245 19.08 15.23 1.30
N LYS A 246 20.15 15.01 0.52
CA LYS A 246 20.34 15.67 -0.77
C LYS A 246 19.21 15.30 -1.76
N THR A 247 18.90 14.01 -1.85
CA THR A 247 17.94 13.50 -2.84
C THR A 247 16.49 13.90 -2.55
N TYR A 248 16.08 13.83 -1.28
CA TYR A 248 14.67 14.06 -0.90
C TYR A 248 14.36 15.50 -0.53
N PHE A 249 15.32 16.23 0.07
CA PHE A 249 15.11 17.55 0.66
C PHE A 249 16.03 18.63 0.11
N ASN A 250 16.90 18.28 -0.86
CA ASN A 250 17.90 19.20 -1.45
C ASN A 250 18.82 19.88 -0.42
N ILE A 251 19.11 19.16 0.68
CA ILE A 251 20.05 19.59 1.71
C ILE A 251 21.43 19.04 1.36
N VAL A 252 22.37 19.90 0.95
CA VAL A 252 23.64 19.49 0.30
C VAL A 252 24.81 19.50 1.29
N ASP A 253 24.99 20.58 2.05
CA ASP A 253 26.15 20.77 2.93
C ASP A 253 25.70 20.82 4.38
N VAL A 254 25.81 19.69 5.08
CA VAL A 254 25.56 19.61 6.53
C VAL A 254 26.84 19.17 7.21
N ASP A 255 27.76 20.11 7.43
CA ASP A 255 29.01 19.84 8.13
C ASP A 255 28.80 19.34 9.56
N TYR A 256 27.67 19.74 10.18
CA TYR A 256 27.27 19.37 11.54
C TYR A 256 26.33 18.14 11.60
N LEU A 257 26.26 17.31 10.54
CA LEU A 257 25.36 16.14 10.51
C LEU A 257 25.61 15.16 11.67
N GLU A 258 26.88 14.95 12.05
CA GLU A 258 27.22 14.12 13.23
C GLU A 258 26.67 14.69 14.52
N GLU A 259 26.67 16.00 14.69
CA GLU A 259 26.09 16.67 15.86
C GLU A 259 24.56 16.48 15.91
N VAL A 260 23.90 16.57 14.74
CA VAL A 260 22.48 16.29 14.61
C VAL A 260 22.17 14.83 14.98
N ILE A 261 22.94 13.86 14.46
CA ILE A 261 22.81 12.45 14.81
C ILE A 261 22.97 12.23 16.31
N ASN A 262 24.02 12.78 16.94
CA ASN A 262 24.25 12.69 18.38
C ASN A 262 23.09 13.29 19.20
N SER A 263 22.52 14.40 18.73
CA SER A 263 21.35 15.01 19.36
C SER A 263 20.09 14.14 19.25
N LEU A 264 19.84 13.55 18.09
CA LEU A 264 18.71 12.62 17.88
C LEU A 264 18.86 11.34 18.70
N GLU A 265 20.08 10.81 18.85
CA GLU A 265 20.38 9.67 19.70
C GLU A 265 20.11 10.00 21.19
N SER A 266 20.57 11.17 21.65
CA SER A 266 20.32 11.64 23.02
C SER A 266 18.83 11.80 23.33
N ASN A 267 18.03 12.18 22.33
CA ASN A 267 16.57 12.27 22.42
C ASN A 267 15.85 10.93 22.29
N LYS A 268 16.57 9.86 21.97
CA LYS A 268 16.03 8.52 21.67
C LYS A 268 15.12 8.50 20.43
N ASP A 269 15.33 9.39 19.48
CA ASP A 269 14.65 9.36 18.18
C ASP A 269 15.30 8.31 17.28
N ILE A 270 16.62 8.17 17.38
CA ILE A 270 17.41 7.14 16.70
C ILE A 270 18.20 6.32 17.72
N TYR A 271 18.65 5.14 17.28
CA TYR A 271 19.61 4.31 17.99
C TYR A 271 20.85 4.09 17.12
N ARG A 272 22.04 4.10 17.75
CA ARG A 272 23.32 3.91 17.05
C ARG A 272 24.05 2.71 17.65
N GLU A 273 24.45 1.80 16.80
CA GLU A 273 25.30 0.66 17.13
C GLU A 273 26.50 0.67 16.18
N GLU A 274 27.65 1.07 16.70
CA GLU A 274 28.87 1.34 15.90
C GLU A 274 28.62 2.35 14.77
N LYS A 275 28.60 1.91 13.50
CA LYS A 275 28.33 2.74 12.33
C LYS A 275 26.89 2.62 11.82
N ARG A 276 26.07 1.73 12.42
CA ARG A 276 24.69 1.48 12.04
C ARG A 276 23.78 2.48 12.74
N ILE A 277 22.94 3.19 12.01
CA ILE A 277 21.99 4.18 12.49
C ILE A 277 20.59 3.67 12.17
N TYR A 278 19.73 3.59 13.19
CA TYR A 278 18.37 3.09 13.11
C TYR A 278 17.38 4.17 13.53
N LEU A 279 16.14 4.11 13.04
CA LEU A 279 15.04 4.68 13.84
C LEU A 279 14.95 3.88 15.15
N ASN A 280 14.85 4.56 16.27
CA ASN A 280 14.79 3.88 17.58
C ASN A 280 13.58 2.94 17.68
N SER A 281 12.46 3.29 17.04
CA SER A 281 11.30 2.41 16.93
C SER A 281 11.62 1.09 16.24
N THR A 282 12.29 1.13 15.08
CA THR A 282 12.64 -0.06 14.30
C THR A 282 13.64 -0.95 15.04
N TYR A 283 14.69 -0.35 15.65
CA TYR A 283 15.62 -1.09 16.49
C TYR A 283 14.93 -1.79 17.67
N SER A 284 14.08 -1.06 18.40
CA SER A 284 13.34 -1.59 19.53
C SER A 284 12.43 -2.75 19.13
N MET A 285 11.78 -2.68 17.96
CA MET A 285 10.96 -3.77 17.43
C MET A 285 11.80 -5.03 17.19
N GLU A 286 12.98 -4.94 16.57
CA GLU A 286 13.84 -6.11 16.34
C GLU A 286 14.33 -6.72 17.66
N VAL A 287 14.68 -5.88 18.64
CA VAL A 287 15.07 -6.34 19.99
C VAL A 287 13.93 -7.07 20.70
N GLU A 288 12.74 -6.50 20.70
CA GLU A 288 11.59 -7.11 21.39
C GLU A 288 11.11 -8.39 20.67
N ILE A 289 11.16 -8.46 19.33
CA ILE A 289 10.93 -9.69 18.58
C ILE A 289 11.92 -10.77 19.04
N ALA A 290 13.21 -10.43 19.08
CA ALA A 290 14.26 -11.37 19.46
C ALA A 290 14.06 -11.91 20.90
N LYS A 291 13.85 -11.02 21.87
CA LYS A 291 13.60 -11.39 23.27
C LYS A 291 12.37 -12.29 23.41
N LYS A 292 11.25 -11.90 22.79
CA LYS A 292 9.99 -12.64 22.90
C LYS A 292 10.09 -14.04 22.28
N LEU A 293 10.68 -14.15 21.09
CA LEU A 293 10.85 -15.44 20.43
C LEU A 293 11.81 -16.36 21.17
N ASN A 294 12.97 -15.85 21.62
CA ASN A 294 13.91 -16.63 22.41
C ASN A 294 13.30 -17.11 23.74
N TYR A 295 12.54 -16.23 24.42
CA TYR A 295 11.83 -16.61 25.63
C TYR A 295 10.79 -17.71 25.36
N ILE A 296 9.94 -17.56 24.33
CA ILE A 296 8.96 -18.60 23.98
C ILE A 296 9.65 -19.91 23.62
N ASN A 297 10.76 -19.85 22.87
CA ASN A 297 11.49 -21.05 22.44
C ASN A 297 12.16 -21.79 23.61
N SER A 298 12.54 -21.09 24.68
CA SER A 298 13.13 -21.69 25.89
C SER A 298 12.13 -22.44 26.77
N LEU A 299 10.82 -22.19 26.59
CA LEU A 299 9.79 -22.80 27.40
C LEU A 299 9.58 -24.28 27.03
N PRO A 300 9.45 -25.21 28.01
CA PRO A 300 9.20 -26.62 27.72
C PRO A 300 7.81 -26.80 27.08
N ILE A 301 7.71 -27.73 26.14
CA ILE A 301 6.41 -28.21 25.69
C ILE A 301 5.84 -29.17 26.72
N THR A 302 4.75 -28.77 27.34
CA THR A 302 3.98 -29.64 28.25
C THR A 302 2.78 -30.19 27.46
N GLY A 303 2.89 -31.40 26.94
CA GLY A 303 1.80 -32.03 26.18
C GLY A 303 1.72 -33.52 26.42
N LYS A 304 0.50 -34.08 26.49
CA LYS A 304 0.24 -35.51 26.55
C LYS A 304 0.42 -36.08 25.12
N ASN A 305 1.11 -37.26 25.02
CA ASN A 305 1.18 -38.11 23.82
C ASN A 305 2.14 -37.69 22.67
N ILE A 306 3.21 -36.96 22.98
CA ILE A 306 4.27 -36.69 21.98
C ILE A 306 4.87 -38.01 21.43
N SER A 307 4.98 -39.02 22.28
CA SER A 307 5.52 -40.35 21.91
C SER A 307 4.67 -41.15 20.90
N MET A 308 3.45 -40.71 20.60
CA MET A 308 2.53 -41.40 19.70
C MET A 308 2.36 -40.67 18.35
N ILE A 309 3.07 -39.57 18.09
CA ILE A 309 2.86 -38.73 16.91
C ILE A 309 3.05 -39.55 15.62
N ASP A 310 4.07 -40.38 15.51
CA ASP A 310 4.33 -41.19 14.30
C ASP A 310 3.16 -42.13 14.01
N THR A 311 2.64 -42.85 15.00
CA THR A 311 1.46 -43.71 14.84
C THR A 311 0.20 -42.90 14.48
N GLU A 312 0.07 -41.70 14.99
CA GLU A 312 -1.08 -40.86 14.67
C GLU A 312 -0.97 -40.22 13.27
N ILE A 313 0.23 -39.98 12.76
CA ILE A 313 0.46 -39.59 11.35
C ILE A 313 0.01 -40.75 10.44
N GLU A 314 0.41 -41.99 10.69
CA GLU A 314 -0.01 -43.18 9.91
C GLU A 314 -1.54 -43.33 9.86
N LYS A 315 -2.21 -43.22 11.00
CA LYS A 315 -3.68 -43.26 11.07
C LYS A 315 -4.33 -42.11 10.30
N LEU A 316 -3.68 -40.92 10.28
CA LEU A 316 -4.18 -39.78 9.54
C LEU A 316 -4.03 -39.98 8.03
N GLU A 317 -2.91 -40.59 7.60
CA GLU A 317 -2.70 -40.98 6.18
C GLU A 317 -3.81 -41.92 5.69
N GLU A 318 -4.09 -42.98 6.46
CA GLU A 318 -5.18 -43.92 6.15
C GLU A 318 -6.53 -43.24 6.09
N LYS A 319 -6.84 -42.36 7.07
CA LYS A 319 -8.12 -41.63 7.12
C LYS A 319 -8.33 -40.65 5.96
N LEU A 320 -7.28 -39.98 5.52
CA LEU A 320 -7.34 -38.96 4.48
C LEU A 320 -7.06 -39.54 3.07
N GLY A 321 -6.58 -40.78 2.96
CA GLY A 321 -6.18 -41.40 1.69
C GLY A 321 -4.99 -40.69 1.05
N VAL A 322 -4.08 -40.14 1.86
CA VAL A 322 -2.87 -39.44 1.42
C VAL A 322 -1.63 -40.09 2.01
N THR A 323 -0.50 -39.97 1.34
CA THR A 323 0.79 -40.42 1.85
C THR A 323 1.72 -39.21 1.96
N TYR A 324 2.25 -38.96 3.16
CA TYR A 324 3.26 -37.91 3.36
C TYR A 324 4.65 -38.47 3.09
N ASP A 325 5.50 -37.69 2.45
CA ASP A 325 6.91 -38.03 2.30
C ASP A 325 7.68 -37.84 3.62
N THR A 326 8.97 -38.19 3.60
CA THR A 326 9.83 -38.10 4.78
C THR A 326 10.00 -36.67 5.28
N GLU A 327 10.13 -35.67 4.38
CA GLU A 327 10.28 -34.25 4.74
C GLU A 327 8.99 -33.75 5.40
N GLN A 328 7.83 -34.10 4.81
CA GLN A 328 6.52 -33.73 5.32
C GLN A 328 6.24 -34.35 6.69
N LYS A 329 6.51 -35.67 6.87
CA LYS A 329 6.37 -36.35 8.18
C LYS A 329 7.25 -35.70 9.23
N THR A 330 8.50 -35.39 8.86
CA THR A 330 9.44 -34.72 9.77
C THR A 330 8.95 -33.32 10.15
N ALA A 331 8.44 -32.53 9.19
CA ALA A 331 7.91 -31.20 9.45
C ALA A 331 6.67 -31.25 10.36
N ILE A 332 5.74 -32.18 10.14
CA ILE A 332 4.56 -32.37 10.97
C ILE A 332 4.98 -32.71 12.40
N LYS A 333 5.85 -33.75 12.59
CA LYS A 333 6.31 -34.21 13.88
C LYS A 333 7.03 -33.11 14.64
N ARG A 334 8.07 -32.54 14.06
CA ARG A 334 8.87 -31.48 14.68
C ARG A 334 8.07 -30.25 15.05
N SER A 335 7.07 -29.90 14.21
CA SER A 335 6.19 -28.76 14.50
C SER A 335 5.32 -28.98 15.75
N LEU A 336 4.98 -30.22 16.08
CA LEU A 336 4.23 -30.55 17.29
C LEU A 336 5.14 -30.71 18.52
N GLU A 337 6.44 -31.00 18.31
CA GLU A 337 7.44 -31.22 19.35
C GLU A 337 8.19 -29.95 19.78
N ASN A 338 8.10 -28.84 19.02
CA ASN A 338 8.85 -27.61 19.28
C ASN A 338 7.92 -26.40 19.47
N ARG A 339 8.38 -25.44 20.28
CA ARG A 339 7.64 -24.18 20.52
C ARG A 339 7.55 -23.31 19.28
N ILE A 340 8.65 -23.20 18.55
CA ILE A 340 8.72 -22.42 17.32
C ILE A 340 9.26 -23.33 16.23
N SER A 341 8.52 -23.41 15.13
CA SER A 341 8.92 -24.18 13.96
C SER A 341 8.73 -23.35 12.70
N ILE A 342 9.70 -23.47 11.79
CA ILE A 342 9.73 -22.77 10.51
C ILE A 342 9.67 -23.81 9.40
N ILE A 343 8.61 -23.77 8.58
CA ILE A 343 8.42 -24.65 7.42
C ILE A 343 8.55 -23.81 6.15
N THR A 344 9.52 -24.13 5.31
CA THR A 344 9.70 -23.42 4.04
C THR A 344 9.69 -24.38 2.87
N GLY A 345 9.13 -23.95 1.78
CA GLY A 345 9.13 -24.73 0.54
C GLY A 345 8.55 -23.94 -0.63
N GLY A 346 8.94 -24.32 -1.82
CA GLY A 346 8.43 -23.76 -3.07
C GLY A 346 6.97 -24.10 -3.35
N PRO A 347 6.45 -23.71 -4.52
CA PRO A 347 5.12 -24.09 -4.96
C PRO A 347 5.02 -25.60 -5.16
N GLY A 348 3.92 -26.19 -4.67
CA GLY A 348 3.65 -27.63 -4.86
C GLY A 348 4.38 -28.57 -3.89
N THR A 349 5.07 -28.07 -2.83
CA THR A 349 5.71 -28.90 -1.80
C THR A 349 4.76 -29.37 -0.71
N GLY A 350 3.47 -29.03 -0.78
CA GLY A 350 2.45 -29.52 0.17
C GLY A 350 2.35 -28.75 1.46
N LYS A 351 2.84 -27.51 1.57
CA LYS A 351 2.75 -26.66 2.79
C LYS A 351 1.35 -26.65 3.42
N THR A 352 0.32 -26.39 2.62
CA THR A 352 -1.07 -26.35 3.11
C THR A 352 -1.57 -27.72 3.59
N THR A 353 -1.11 -28.79 2.96
CA THR A 353 -1.41 -30.19 3.37
C THR A 353 -0.80 -30.49 4.73
N ILE A 354 0.43 -30.02 4.96
CA ILE A 354 1.11 -30.15 6.26
C ILE A 354 0.36 -29.36 7.36
N ILE A 355 -0.08 -28.13 7.08
CA ILE A 355 -0.89 -27.33 8.02
C ILE A 355 -2.16 -28.09 8.40
N LYS A 356 -2.86 -28.69 7.43
CA LYS A 356 -4.05 -29.51 7.68
C LYS A 356 -3.73 -30.72 8.57
N ALA A 357 -2.60 -31.38 8.35
CA ALA A 357 -2.16 -32.50 9.19
C ALA A 357 -1.88 -32.05 10.61
N ILE A 358 -1.08 -30.99 10.79
CA ILE A 358 -0.72 -30.44 12.11
C ILE A 358 -1.98 -30.05 12.88
N THR A 359 -2.91 -29.31 12.26
CA THR A 359 -4.16 -28.91 12.92
C THR A 359 -5.01 -30.10 13.33
N SER A 360 -5.12 -31.11 12.46
CA SER A 360 -5.89 -32.34 12.74
C SER A 360 -5.28 -33.15 13.90
N LEU A 361 -3.96 -33.31 13.94
CA LEU A 361 -3.25 -33.99 15.02
C LEU A 361 -3.32 -33.20 16.33
N TYR A 362 -3.15 -31.88 16.27
CA TYR A 362 -3.27 -31.02 17.45
C TYR A 362 -4.66 -31.11 18.08
N MET A 363 -5.72 -31.04 17.22
CA MET A 363 -7.09 -31.23 17.71
C MET A 363 -7.27 -32.59 18.41
N LYS A 364 -6.70 -33.66 17.88
CA LYS A 364 -6.77 -35.01 18.46
C LYS A 364 -5.98 -35.07 19.76
N MET A 365 -4.76 -34.53 19.82
CA MET A 365 -3.91 -34.55 21.02
C MET A 365 -4.55 -33.84 22.21
N TYR A 366 -5.29 -32.76 21.95
CA TYR A 366 -5.94 -31.93 22.99
C TYR A 366 -7.46 -32.14 23.08
N ASN A 367 -8.01 -33.17 22.42
CA ASN A 367 -9.44 -33.51 22.41
C ASN A 367 -10.32 -32.30 22.04
N LEU A 368 -9.93 -31.52 21.01
CA LEU A 368 -10.66 -30.34 20.57
C LEU A 368 -11.77 -30.76 19.61
N SER A 369 -12.94 -30.12 19.76
CA SER A 369 -14.08 -30.26 18.84
C SER A 369 -14.08 -29.11 17.81
N PRO A 370 -14.75 -29.28 16.67
CA PRO A 370 -14.92 -28.18 15.72
C PRO A 370 -15.57 -26.91 16.31
N SER A 371 -16.36 -27.04 17.38
CA SER A 371 -17.02 -25.91 18.04
C SER A 371 -16.09 -25.08 18.94
N ASN A 372 -15.00 -25.66 19.46
CA ASN A 372 -14.09 -24.96 20.36
C ASN A 372 -12.68 -24.74 19.80
N VAL A 373 -12.39 -25.28 18.61
CA VAL A 373 -11.04 -25.24 18.01
C VAL A 373 -10.49 -23.82 17.86
N ASN A 374 -11.33 -22.86 17.48
CA ASN A 374 -10.92 -21.47 17.29
C ASN A 374 -10.48 -20.75 18.59
N SER A 375 -10.82 -21.30 19.76
CA SER A 375 -10.33 -20.80 21.04
C SER A 375 -8.92 -21.30 21.37
N TYR A 376 -8.42 -22.32 20.65
CA TYR A 376 -7.12 -22.93 20.88
C TYR A 376 -6.16 -22.76 19.73
N ILE A 377 -6.65 -22.71 18.49
CA ILE A 377 -5.85 -22.59 17.28
C ILE A 377 -6.23 -21.30 16.55
N ALA A 378 -5.22 -20.51 16.19
CA ALA A 378 -5.38 -19.40 15.26
C ALA A 378 -4.63 -19.71 13.96
N LEU A 379 -5.35 -19.66 12.83
CA LEU A 379 -4.79 -19.76 11.50
C LEU A 379 -4.73 -18.35 10.91
N LEU A 380 -3.53 -17.88 10.60
CA LEU A 380 -3.28 -16.50 10.22
C LEU A 380 -2.56 -16.41 8.88
N ALA A 381 -2.81 -15.33 8.16
CA ALA A 381 -2.07 -14.97 6.97
C ALA A 381 -1.98 -13.43 6.82
N PRO A 382 -0.99 -12.90 6.09
CA PRO A 382 -0.86 -11.44 5.91
C PRO A 382 -1.96 -10.85 5.00
N THR A 383 -2.55 -11.65 4.11
CA THR A 383 -3.55 -11.19 3.13
C THR A 383 -4.88 -11.93 3.26
N GLY A 384 -5.99 -11.25 2.85
CA GLY A 384 -7.34 -11.84 2.86
C GLY A 384 -7.43 -13.11 2.01
N ARG A 385 -6.81 -13.11 0.82
CA ARG A 385 -6.79 -14.28 -0.07
C ARG A 385 -6.05 -15.48 0.52
N ALA A 386 -4.89 -15.24 1.11
CA ALA A 386 -4.14 -16.31 1.75
C ALA A 386 -4.93 -16.90 2.93
N SER A 387 -5.58 -16.06 3.75
CA SER A 387 -6.43 -16.53 4.86
C SER A 387 -7.66 -17.32 4.37
N LYS A 388 -8.31 -16.89 3.27
CA LYS A 388 -9.42 -17.63 2.66
C LYS A 388 -8.99 -19.01 2.18
N ARG A 389 -7.86 -19.09 1.44
CA ARG A 389 -7.27 -20.37 0.98
C ARG A 389 -6.92 -21.30 2.14
N LEU A 390 -6.33 -20.72 3.19
CA LEU A 390 -5.98 -21.49 4.40
C LEU A 390 -7.23 -22.04 5.09
N SER A 391 -8.30 -21.25 5.15
CA SER A 391 -9.59 -21.70 5.70
C SER A 391 -10.22 -22.83 4.87
N GLU A 392 -10.25 -22.69 3.53
CA GLU A 392 -10.78 -23.69 2.62
C GLU A 392 -9.99 -25.02 2.72
N ALA A 393 -8.68 -24.95 2.79
CA ALA A 393 -7.83 -26.15 2.81
C ALA A 393 -7.91 -26.92 4.14
N THR A 394 -8.04 -26.19 5.25
CA THR A 394 -8.07 -26.78 6.60
C THR A 394 -9.48 -27.12 7.08
N ASN A 395 -10.51 -26.53 6.46
CA ASN A 395 -11.90 -26.50 6.94
C ASN A 395 -12.04 -25.86 8.35
N LEU A 396 -11.10 -24.98 8.73
CA LEU A 396 -11.11 -24.21 9.96
C LEU A 396 -11.15 -22.71 9.66
N GLY A 397 -11.64 -21.91 10.61
CA GLY A 397 -11.62 -20.47 10.47
C GLY A 397 -10.20 -19.91 10.44
N ALA A 398 -9.85 -19.19 9.37
CA ALA A 398 -8.61 -18.44 9.27
C ALA A 398 -8.89 -16.94 9.11
N SER A 399 -7.95 -16.10 9.51
CA SER A 399 -8.08 -14.65 9.40
C SER A 399 -6.78 -13.98 8.98
N THR A 400 -6.89 -12.71 8.57
CA THR A 400 -5.68 -11.90 8.41
C THR A 400 -5.10 -11.51 9.77
N ILE A 401 -3.77 -11.30 9.82
CA ILE A 401 -3.10 -10.83 11.03
C ILE A 401 -3.71 -9.50 11.51
N HIS A 402 -3.99 -8.57 10.61
CA HIS A 402 -4.64 -7.29 10.93
C HIS A 402 -6.01 -7.47 11.59
N LYS A 403 -6.84 -8.39 11.08
CA LYS A 403 -8.15 -8.70 11.69
C LYS A 403 -7.99 -9.37 13.05
N TYR A 404 -7.02 -10.25 13.18
CA TYR A 404 -6.72 -10.96 14.43
C TYR A 404 -6.27 -9.99 15.53
N LEU A 405 -5.48 -8.97 15.17
CA LEU A 405 -5.03 -7.90 16.05
C LEU A 405 -6.04 -6.73 16.16
N LYS A 406 -7.19 -6.83 15.52
CA LYS A 406 -8.25 -5.80 15.52
C LYS A 406 -7.73 -4.41 15.12
N TRP A 407 -7.12 -4.33 13.93
CA TRP A 407 -6.67 -3.06 13.38
C TRP A 407 -7.78 -2.01 13.32
N ASN A 408 -7.59 -0.88 13.97
CA ASN A 408 -8.48 0.28 13.92
C ASN A 408 -7.91 1.32 12.94
N LYS A 409 -8.63 1.55 11.84
CA LYS A 409 -8.20 2.46 10.78
C LYS A 409 -8.22 3.93 11.22
N ASP A 410 -9.20 4.31 12.05
CA ASP A 410 -9.39 5.70 12.45
C ASP A 410 -8.31 6.14 13.45
N MET A 411 -7.88 5.22 14.31
CA MET A 411 -6.83 5.45 15.31
C MET A 411 -5.43 5.09 14.78
N ASN A 412 -5.35 4.38 13.63
CA ASN A 412 -4.13 3.83 13.06
C ASN A 412 -3.35 2.94 14.07
N GLU A 413 -4.08 2.10 14.83
CA GLU A 413 -3.54 1.28 15.91
C GLU A 413 -4.17 -0.12 15.94
N PHE A 414 -3.44 -1.08 16.50
CA PHE A 414 -3.97 -2.38 16.85
C PHE A 414 -4.60 -2.34 18.24
N GLN A 415 -5.80 -2.93 18.39
CA GLN A 415 -6.49 -3.01 19.68
C GLN A 415 -6.07 -4.21 20.52
N VAL A 416 -5.36 -5.15 19.91
CA VAL A 416 -4.77 -6.31 20.58
C VAL A 416 -3.28 -6.02 20.73
N ASP A 417 -2.82 -5.96 21.98
CA ASP A 417 -1.49 -5.56 22.39
C ASP A 417 -1.05 -6.34 23.65
N GLU A 418 -0.02 -5.90 24.35
CA GLU A 418 0.49 -6.52 25.57
C GLU A 418 -0.50 -6.49 26.77
N PHE A 419 -1.45 -5.56 26.76
CA PHE A 419 -2.48 -5.43 27.82
C PHE A 419 -3.76 -6.18 27.49
N ASN A 420 -3.99 -6.48 26.19
CA ASN A 420 -5.19 -7.15 25.71
C ASN A 420 -4.82 -8.27 24.74
N GLN A 421 -4.19 -9.32 25.26
CA GLN A 421 -3.63 -10.43 24.45
C GLN A 421 -4.68 -11.45 24.03
N ASN A 422 -4.44 -12.09 22.90
CA ASN A 422 -5.15 -13.27 22.44
C ASN A 422 -4.61 -14.53 23.15
N TYR A 423 -5.51 -15.49 23.44
CA TYR A 423 -5.22 -16.66 24.32
C TYR A 423 -5.12 -18.00 23.58
N GLN A 424 -5.11 -18.01 22.24
CA GLN A 424 -4.89 -19.23 21.49
C GLN A 424 -3.53 -19.84 21.83
N ARG A 425 -3.44 -21.18 21.83
CA ARG A 425 -2.24 -21.90 22.23
C ARG A 425 -1.39 -22.34 21.04
N LEU A 426 -1.99 -22.52 19.88
CA LEU A 426 -1.29 -22.82 18.62
C LEU A 426 -1.59 -21.70 17.62
N ILE A 427 -0.54 -21.06 17.15
CA ILE A 427 -0.60 -20.03 16.11
C ILE A 427 0.12 -20.56 14.87
N ILE A 428 -0.60 -20.69 13.78
CA ILE A 428 -0.02 -21.08 12.49
C ILE A 428 -0.15 -19.87 11.56
N ILE A 429 0.97 -19.45 10.98
CA ILE A 429 1.04 -18.28 10.11
C ILE A 429 1.52 -18.73 8.75
N ASP A 430 0.69 -18.59 7.74
CA ASP A 430 1.05 -18.87 6.34
C ASP A 430 1.52 -17.60 5.62
N GLU A 431 2.27 -17.74 4.53
CA GLU A 431 2.86 -16.66 3.73
C GLU A 431 3.75 -15.71 4.56
N VAL A 432 4.56 -16.24 5.49
CA VAL A 432 5.40 -15.45 6.42
C VAL A 432 6.44 -14.58 5.68
N SER A 433 6.83 -14.93 4.44
CA SER A 433 7.71 -14.10 3.61
C SER A 433 7.20 -12.67 3.40
N MET A 434 5.90 -12.43 3.54
CA MET A 434 5.26 -11.12 3.39
C MET A 434 5.19 -10.32 4.70
N ILE A 435 5.64 -10.87 5.83
CA ILE A 435 5.57 -10.22 7.14
C ILE A 435 6.83 -9.39 7.38
N ASP A 436 6.64 -8.09 7.60
CA ASP A 436 7.70 -7.15 7.96
C ASP A 436 7.96 -7.13 9.49
N THR A 437 9.00 -6.40 9.89
CA THR A 437 9.38 -6.23 11.30
C THR A 437 8.23 -5.65 12.12
N ASN A 438 7.53 -4.64 11.62
CA ASN A 438 6.44 -3.99 12.34
C ASN A 438 5.26 -4.94 12.60
N LEU A 439 4.81 -5.67 11.57
CA LEU A 439 3.69 -6.60 11.71
C LEU A 439 4.03 -7.79 12.62
N MET A 440 5.27 -8.30 12.55
CA MET A 440 5.74 -9.36 13.46
C MET A 440 5.79 -8.88 14.89
N TYR A 441 6.31 -7.69 15.15
CA TYR A 441 6.36 -7.07 16.47
C TYR A 441 4.97 -6.97 17.11
N HIS A 442 4.01 -6.36 16.39
CA HIS A 442 2.64 -6.22 16.92
C HIS A 442 1.94 -7.57 17.11
N LEU A 443 2.19 -8.53 16.22
CA LEU A 443 1.65 -9.87 16.39
C LEU A 443 2.18 -10.50 17.70
N LEU A 444 3.48 -10.43 17.94
CA LEU A 444 4.07 -11.00 19.14
C LEU A 444 3.62 -10.28 20.42
N LEU A 445 3.44 -8.96 20.42
CA LEU A 445 2.85 -8.25 21.55
C LEU A 445 1.45 -8.76 21.91
N GLY A 446 0.63 -9.02 20.90
CA GLY A 446 -0.74 -9.50 21.07
C GLY A 446 -0.85 -10.97 21.46
N LEU A 447 0.26 -11.71 21.65
CA LEU A 447 0.27 -13.12 22.01
C LEU A 447 0.77 -13.35 23.43
N THR A 448 0.17 -14.34 24.13
CA THR A 448 0.68 -14.81 25.42
C THR A 448 2.02 -15.54 25.27
N ASN A 449 2.73 -15.80 26.38
CA ASN A 449 4.02 -16.49 26.33
C ASN A 449 3.89 -18.02 26.25
N THR A 450 2.71 -18.57 26.53
CA THR A 450 2.50 -20.03 26.58
C THR A 450 1.99 -20.61 25.27
N ILE A 451 2.48 -20.12 24.16
CA ILE A 451 2.05 -20.48 22.81
C ILE A 451 3.02 -21.42 22.11
N GLN A 452 2.53 -21.99 21.03
CA GLN A 452 3.31 -22.68 20.01
C GLN A 452 3.12 -21.94 18.68
N ILE A 453 4.21 -21.60 18.00
CA ILE A 453 4.18 -20.81 16.76
C ILE A 453 4.74 -21.64 15.61
N ILE A 454 3.98 -21.76 14.54
CA ILE A 454 4.42 -22.40 13.30
C ILE A 454 4.39 -21.37 12.19
N LEU A 455 5.56 -21.08 11.65
CA LEU A 455 5.78 -20.12 10.57
C LEU A 455 5.91 -20.89 9.27
N VAL A 456 5.00 -20.65 8.33
CA VAL A 456 4.98 -21.33 7.03
C VAL A 456 5.15 -20.32 5.93
N GLY A 457 6.04 -20.57 4.97
CA GLY A 457 6.29 -19.64 3.89
C GLY A 457 7.24 -20.17 2.83
N ASP A 458 7.68 -19.26 1.98
CA ASP A 458 8.67 -19.55 0.95
C ASP A 458 9.76 -18.45 1.00
N LYS A 459 10.95 -18.83 1.47
CA LYS A 459 12.08 -17.89 1.65
C LYS A 459 12.60 -17.30 0.33
N ASP A 460 12.27 -17.95 -0.78
CA ASP A 460 12.75 -17.60 -2.11
C ASP A 460 11.79 -16.67 -2.87
N GLN A 461 10.57 -16.46 -2.34
CA GLN A 461 9.62 -15.45 -2.84
C GLN A 461 10.05 -14.03 -2.47
N LEU A 462 9.30 -13.05 -3.03
CA LEU A 462 9.47 -11.64 -2.70
C LEU A 462 9.36 -11.42 -1.19
N PRO A 463 10.23 -10.62 -0.59
CA PRO A 463 10.12 -10.22 0.81
C PRO A 463 8.92 -9.30 1.05
N SER A 464 8.68 -8.97 2.32
CA SER A 464 7.71 -7.97 2.75
C SER A 464 7.91 -6.62 2.05
N VAL A 465 6.84 -5.83 1.93
CA VAL A 465 6.95 -4.45 1.42
C VAL A 465 7.60 -3.54 2.47
N GLY A 466 7.26 -3.70 3.75
CA GLY A 466 7.90 -2.99 4.85
C GLY A 466 9.32 -3.47 5.14
N CYS A 467 10.01 -2.78 6.05
CA CYS A 467 11.40 -3.05 6.41
C CYS A 467 11.58 -4.38 7.14
N GLY A 468 12.77 -4.95 6.99
CA GLY A 468 13.17 -6.21 7.61
C GLY A 468 13.10 -7.43 6.69
N LEU A 469 13.70 -8.53 7.15
CA LEU A 469 13.72 -9.84 6.50
C LEU A 469 13.39 -10.93 7.52
N VAL A 470 12.28 -10.78 8.24
CA VAL A 470 11.94 -11.60 9.41
C VAL A 470 12.13 -13.09 9.16
N LEU A 471 11.52 -13.65 8.11
CA LEU A 471 11.64 -15.09 7.81
C LEU A 471 13.10 -15.51 7.57
N LYS A 472 13.86 -14.72 6.82
CA LYS A 472 15.25 -15.02 6.51
C LYS A 472 16.13 -14.93 7.76
N ASP A 473 15.97 -13.88 8.56
CA ASP A 473 16.75 -13.67 9.79
C ASP A 473 16.49 -14.76 10.82
N LEU A 474 15.25 -15.22 10.95
CA LEU A 474 14.90 -16.35 11.81
C LEU A 474 15.56 -17.66 11.34
N ILE A 475 15.57 -17.94 10.04
CA ILE A 475 16.24 -19.12 9.47
C ILE A 475 17.75 -19.02 9.67
N ASP A 476 18.34 -17.86 9.32
CA ASP A 476 19.79 -17.65 9.34
C ASP A 476 20.36 -17.57 10.77
N SER A 477 19.50 -17.40 11.81
CA SER A 477 19.90 -17.44 13.22
C SER A 477 20.22 -18.86 13.71
N ASP A 478 19.66 -19.88 13.07
CA ASP A 478 19.78 -21.31 13.44
C ASP A 478 19.29 -21.65 14.85
N LEU A 479 18.45 -20.80 15.44
CA LEU A 479 17.93 -20.96 16.81
C LEU A 479 16.62 -21.74 16.87
N PHE A 480 15.90 -21.84 15.77
CA PHE A 480 14.56 -22.40 15.71
C PHE A 480 14.52 -23.68 14.90
N ASN A 481 13.55 -24.54 15.20
CA ASN A 481 13.36 -25.75 14.40
C ASN A 481 13.01 -25.38 12.95
N PHE A 482 13.90 -25.73 12.03
CA PHE A 482 13.77 -25.44 10.60
C PHE A 482 13.49 -26.71 9.79
N CYS A 483 12.43 -26.69 9.00
CA CYS A 483 11.96 -27.80 8.17
C CYS A 483 11.85 -27.35 6.72
N PRO A 484 12.90 -27.51 5.90
CA PRO A 484 12.82 -27.25 4.46
C PRO A 484 12.04 -28.37 3.77
N LEU A 485 11.22 -28.01 2.77
CA LEU A 485 10.50 -28.91 1.90
C LEU A 485 11.02 -28.72 0.48
N GLU A 486 11.75 -29.68 -0.04
CA GLU A 486 12.36 -29.63 -1.36
C GLU A 486 11.65 -30.52 -2.39
N THR A 487 10.95 -31.55 -1.89
CA THR A 487 10.21 -32.49 -2.74
C THR A 487 8.93 -31.85 -3.29
N ILE A 488 8.75 -31.94 -4.61
CA ILE A 488 7.60 -31.36 -5.32
C ILE A 488 6.54 -32.44 -5.53
N HIS A 489 5.33 -32.22 -5.00
CA HIS A 489 4.18 -33.15 -5.04
C HIS A 489 3.06 -32.70 -5.98
N ARG A 490 3.35 -31.91 -7.02
CA ARG A 490 2.29 -31.44 -7.94
C ARG A 490 1.70 -32.60 -8.74
N GLN A 491 0.37 -32.64 -8.87
CA GLN A 491 -0.46 -33.74 -9.38
C GLN A 491 -0.16 -34.23 -10.81
N SER A 492 0.71 -33.58 -11.57
CA SER A 492 1.21 -34.10 -12.84
C SER A 492 2.73 -34.30 -12.75
N GLU A 493 3.17 -35.54 -12.83
CA GLU A 493 4.61 -35.92 -12.90
C GLU A 493 5.35 -35.19 -14.04
N ASN A 494 4.63 -34.59 -15.00
CA ASN A 494 5.17 -33.91 -16.18
C ASN A 494 5.06 -32.37 -16.12
N SER A 495 4.72 -31.74 -14.98
CA SER A 495 4.64 -30.27 -14.89
C SER A 495 6.02 -29.63 -14.90
N TYR A 496 6.31 -28.76 -15.89
CA TYR A 496 7.59 -28.06 -15.97
C TYR A 496 7.65 -26.80 -15.06
N ILE A 497 6.51 -26.19 -14.71
CA ILE A 497 6.47 -24.95 -13.93
C ILE A 497 7.26 -25.04 -12.61
N PRO A 498 7.12 -26.09 -11.77
CA PRO A 498 7.90 -26.22 -10.54
C PRO A 498 9.40 -26.42 -10.80
N TYR A 499 9.78 -27.13 -11.87
CA TYR A 499 11.18 -27.30 -12.27
C TYR A 499 11.79 -25.97 -12.70
N LEU A 500 11.07 -25.20 -13.53
CA LEU A 500 11.51 -23.87 -13.92
C LEU A 500 11.66 -22.95 -12.68
N ALA A 501 10.74 -23.00 -11.72
CA ALA A 501 10.87 -22.25 -10.46
C ALA A 501 12.13 -22.66 -9.69
N LYS A 502 12.47 -23.97 -9.65
CA LYS A 502 13.69 -24.47 -9.02
C LYS A 502 14.95 -24.01 -9.79
N GLU A 503 14.95 -24.05 -11.10
CA GLU A 503 16.03 -23.55 -11.96
C GLU A 503 16.26 -22.04 -11.72
N ILE A 504 15.18 -21.23 -11.67
CA ILE A 504 15.25 -19.80 -11.39
C ILE A 504 15.87 -19.55 -9.99
N LYS A 505 15.37 -20.25 -8.98
CA LYS A 505 15.88 -20.16 -7.60
C LYS A 505 17.38 -20.42 -7.53
N ASN A 506 17.83 -21.49 -8.19
CA ASN A 506 19.22 -21.92 -8.17
C ASN A 506 20.10 -21.15 -9.18
N LYS A 507 19.49 -20.32 -10.07
CA LYS A 507 20.15 -19.64 -11.20
C LYS A 507 20.84 -20.59 -12.18
N ASP A 508 20.37 -21.81 -12.26
CA ASP A 508 20.85 -22.86 -13.12
C ASP A 508 19.80 -23.15 -14.20
N ILE A 509 19.65 -22.22 -15.13
CA ILE A 509 18.66 -22.32 -16.22
C ILE A 509 19.19 -23.22 -17.33
N THR A 510 18.53 -24.33 -17.52
CA THR A 510 18.79 -25.24 -18.64
C THR A 510 18.19 -24.71 -19.95
N SER A 511 18.63 -25.22 -21.12
CA SER A 511 18.06 -24.85 -22.42
C SER A 511 16.57 -25.24 -22.57
N ASP A 512 16.07 -26.09 -21.71
CA ASP A 512 14.70 -26.61 -21.69
C ASP A 512 13.65 -25.51 -21.52
N PHE A 513 13.98 -24.38 -20.86
CA PHE A 513 13.06 -23.25 -20.71
C PHE A 513 12.64 -22.63 -22.07
N LEU A 514 13.36 -22.90 -23.15
CA LEU A 514 12.99 -22.46 -24.51
C LEU A 514 12.08 -23.44 -25.22
N SER A 515 11.90 -24.64 -24.68
CA SER A 515 11.09 -25.70 -25.25
C SER A 515 9.64 -25.58 -24.77
N LYS A 516 8.69 -25.68 -25.69
CA LYS A 516 7.28 -25.77 -25.33
C LYS A 516 7.02 -27.05 -24.58
N LYS A 517 6.34 -26.96 -23.43
CA LYS A 517 5.83 -28.09 -22.64
C LYS A 517 4.29 -28.01 -22.56
N ASP A 518 3.66 -29.01 -21.97
CA ASP A 518 2.19 -29.04 -21.86
C ASP A 518 1.63 -27.89 -21.02
N ASP A 519 2.33 -27.54 -19.97
CA ASP A 519 1.95 -26.48 -19.01
C ASP A 519 2.78 -25.19 -19.14
N TYR A 520 3.74 -25.14 -20.08
CA TYR A 520 4.67 -24.03 -20.19
C TYR A 520 5.03 -23.69 -21.64
N ASN A 521 5.19 -22.38 -21.89
CA ASN A 521 5.75 -21.89 -23.14
C ASN A 521 6.46 -20.56 -22.97
N PHE A 522 7.58 -20.38 -23.66
CA PHE A 522 8.28 -19.09 -23.79
C PHE A 522 8.07 -18.54 -25.20
N LEU A 523 7.28 -17.48 -25.32
CA LEU A 523 7.02 -16.81 -26.59
C LEU A 523 8.08 -15.71 -26.80
N ARG A 524 9.07 -16.00 -27.66
CA ARG A 524 10.17 -15.06 -27.97
C ARG A 524 9.67 -13.98 -28.91
N VAL A 525 9.66 -12.75 -28.43
CA VAL A 525 9.26 -11.55 -29.18
C VAL A 525 10.05 -10.33 -28.73
N ASP A 526 10.23 -9.38 -29.62
CA ASP A 526 10.82 -8.08 -29.28
C ASP A 526 9.92 -7.29 -28.34
N ASN A 527 10.53 -6.40 -27.54
CA ASN A 527 9.80 -5.58 -26.56
C ASN A 527 8.63 -4.79 -27.15
N SER A 528 8.74 -4.34 -28.41
CA SER A 528 7.68 -3.60 -29.11
C SER A 528 6.45 -4.45 -29.45
N LYS A 529 6.60 -5.78 -29.54
CA LYS A 529 5.53 -6.74 -29.91
C LYS A 529 4.94 -7.48 -28.73
N VAL A 530 5.40 -7.23 -27.49
CA VAL A 530 4.94 -7.96 -26.31
C VAL A 530 3.45 -7.74 -26.05
N LEU A 531 2.99 -6.49 -26.08
CA LEU A 531 1.57 -6.16 -25.88
C LEU A 531 0.66 -6.85 -26.92
N GLU A 532 1.02 -6.78 -28.21
CA GLU A 532 0.29 -7.43 -29.28
C GLU A 532 0.28 -8.96 -29.11
N SER A 533 1.41 -9.54 -28.74
CA SER A 533 1.54 -10.97 -28.52
C SER A 533 0.69 -11.46 -27.34
N ILE A 534 0.66 -10.71 -26.21
CA ILE A 534 -0.22 -11.02 -25.08
C ILE A 534 -1.68 -10.95 -25.49
N SER A 535 -2.09 -9.90 -26.22
CA SER A 535 -3.44 -9.75 -26.74
C SER A 535 -3.82 -10.94 -27.63
N ARG A 536 -2.92 -11.34 -28.52
CA ARG A 536 -3.14 -12.50 -29.41
C ARG A 536 -3.29 -13.82 -28.64
N VAL A 537 -2.48 -14.03 -27.61
CA VAL A 537 -2.59 -15.20 -26.72
C VAL A 537 -3.94 -15.22 -26.02
N CYS A 538 -4.38 -14.08 -25.48
CA CYS A 538 -5.68 -13.95 -24.84
C CYS A 538 -6.83 -14.21 -25.83
N GLU A 539 -6.77 -13.65 -27.04
CA GLU A 539 -7.76 -13.94 -28.11
C GLU A 539 -7.88 -15.43 -28.43
N LEU A 540 -6.74 -16.12 -28.59
CA LEU A 540 -6.71 -17.54 -28.84
C LEU A 540 -7.26 -18.34 -27.67
N SER A 541 -7.03 -17.89 -26.46
CA SER A 541 -7.56 -18.52 -25.24
C SER A 541 -9.07 -18.32 -25.12
N ILE A 542 -9.60 -17.16 -25.45
CA ILE A 542 -11.05 -16.91 -25.53
C ILE A 542 -11.71 -17.82 -26.56
N LYS A 543 -11.11 -17.99 -27.75
CA LYS A 543 -11.61 -18.92 -28.78
C LYS A 543 -11.65 -20.38 -28.33
N ARG A 544 -10.84 -20.73 -27.31
CA ARG A 544 -10.81 -22.06 -26.68
C ARG A 544 -11.76 -22.17 -25.47
N GLY A 545 -12.56 -21.14 -25.19
CA GLY A 545 -13.54 -21.12 -24.12
C GLY A 545 -13.03 -20.63 -22.76
N HIS A 546 -11.79 -20.12 -22.68
CA HIS A 546 -11.29 -19.48 -21.47
C HIS A 546 -11.87 -18.08 -21.31
N THR A 547 -12.05 -17.68 -20.06
CA THR A 547 -12.53 -16.36 -19.68
C THR A 547 -11.42 -15.56 -18.97
N ASP A 548 -11.69 -14.31 -18.67
CA ASP A 548 -10.82 -13.49 -17.83
C ASP A 548 -10.65 -14.02 -16.38
N LYS A 549 -11.57 -14.90 -15.93
CA LYS A 549 -11.45 -15.65 -14.66
C LYS A 549 -10.32 -16.67 -14.70
N ASP A 550 -10.07 -17.23 -15.86
CA ASP A 550 -9.07 -18.28 -16.05
C ASP A 550 -7.66 -17.74 -16.30
N ILE A 551 -7.54 -16.48 -16.71
CA ILE A 551 -6.28 -15.88 -17.16
C ILE A 551 -5.91 -14.69 -16.29
N GLN A 552 -4.63 -14.62 -15.89
CA GLN A 552 -4.07 -13.47 -15.21
C GLN A 552 -2.76 -13.05 -15.86
N VAL A 553 -2.68 -11.78 -16.25
CA VAL A 553 -1.42 -11.19 -16.69
C VAL A 553 -0.70 -10.61 -15.48
N LEU A 554 0.59 -10.95 -15.31
CA LEU A 554 1.43 -10.48 -14.20
C LEU A 554 2.59 -9.67 -14.74
N ALA A 555 2.66 -8.37 -14.45
CA ALA A 555 3.74 -7.50 -14.92
C ALA A 555 4.39 -6.72 -13.76
N PRO A 556 5.69 -6.32 -13.86
CA PRO A 556 6.38 -5.69 -12.75
C PRO A 556 6.15 -4.18 -12.62
N ILE A 557 5.76 -3.47 -13.69
CA ILE A 557 5.67 -2.02 -13.73
C ILE A 557 4.29 -1.54 -14.18
N TYR A 558 3.87 -0.37 -13.70
CA TYR A 558 2.57 0.23 -14.04
C TYR A 558 2.60 1.00 -15.36
N LYS A 559 3.63 1.80 -15.60
CA LYS A 559 3.73 2.71 -16.74
C LYS A 559 4.49 2.10 -17.93
N GLY A 560 4.33 2.68 -19.11
CA GLY A 560 5.00 2.27 -20.35
C GLY A 560 4.14 1.39 -21.27
N ILE A 561 4.66 1.09 -22.46
CA ILE A 561 3.93 0.35 -23.50
C ILE A 561 3.48 -1.03 -23.00
N ASN A 562 4.35 -1.75 -22.29
CA ASN A 562 4.06 -3.05 -21.71
C ASN A 562 3.68 -2.96 -20.22
N GLY A 563 3.38 -1.76 -19.70
CA GLY A 563 2.98 -1.54 -18.29
C GLY A 563 1.55 -1.99 -18.01
N ILE A 564 1.26 -2.24 -16.74
CA ILE A 564 -0.03 -2.73 -16.24
C ILE A 564 -1.18 -1.85 -16.70
N ASP A 565 -1.03 -0.52 -16.65
CA ASP A 565 -2.10 0.41 -17.03
C ASP A 565 -2.49 0.23 -18.51
N ASN A 566 -1.50 0.11 -19.40
CA ASN A 566 -1.72 -0.07 -20.83
C ASN A 566 -2.25 -1.49 -21.14
N LEU A 567 -1.68 -2.51 -20.51
CA LEU A 567 -2.16 -3.88 -20.61
C LEU A 567 -3.63 -3.99 -20.19
N ASN A 568 -4.02 -3.38 -19.09
CA ASN A 568 -5.41 -3.38 -18.61
C ASN A 568 -6.37 -2.76 -19.62
N ASN A 569 -6.01 -1.65 -20.24
CA ASN A 569 -6.86 -1.00 -21.24
C ASN A 569 -7.09 -1.88 -22.45
N HIS A 570 -6.04 -2.51 -22.99
CA HIS A 570 -6.15 -3.42 -24.15
C HIS A 570 -6.89 -4.70 -23.81
N LEU A 571 -6.58 -5.33 -22.68
CA LEU A 571 -7.21 -6.57 -22.25
C LEU A 571 -8.69 -6.38 -21.86
N ARG A 572 -9.05 -5.22 -21.27
CA ARG A 572 -10.45 -4.90 -21.03
C ARG A 572 -11.25 -4.90 -22.31
N ASP A 573 -10.77 -4.23 -23.35
CA ASP A 573 -11.53 -4.16 -24.62
C ASP A 573 -11.61 -5.52 -25.33
N LEU A 574 -10.69 -6.42 -25.02
CA LEU A 574 -10.71 -7.80 -25.50
C LEU A 574 -11.71 -8.68 -24.73
N PHE A 575 -11.62 -8.70 -23.38
CA PHE A 575 -12.45 -9.56 -22.52
C PHE A 575 -13.84 -8.98 -22.26
N ASN A 576 -13.93 -7.66 -22.16
CA ASN A 576 -15.16 -6.93 -21.88
C ASN A 576 -15.36 -5.79 -22.88
N PRO A 577 -15.65 -6.08 -24.18
CA PRO A 577 -15.79 -5.05 -25.22
C PRO A 577 -16.92 -4.09 -24.91
N LYS A 578 -16.77 -2.85 -25.39
CA LYS A 578 -17.79 -1.80 -25.28
C LYS A 578 -19.08 -2.23 -25.97
N SER A 579 -20.21 -1.93 -25.31
CA SER A 579 -21.53 -2.21 -25.83
C SER A 579 -22.52 -1.16 -25.28
N ASP A 580 -23.52 -0.77 -26.06
CA ASP A 580 -24.57 0.16 -25.63
C ASP A 580 -25.38 -0.36 -24.43
N LYS A 581 -25.35 -1.66 -24.18
CA LYS A 581 -26.00 -2.29 -23.02
C LYS A 581 -25.18 -2.21 -21.72
N LYS A 582 -23.90 -1.85 -21.80
CA LYS A 582 -23.01 -1.80 -20.67
C LYS A 582 -22.77 -0.35 -20.24
N ARG A 583 -23.18 -0.01 -19.03
CA ARG A 583 -22.94 1.32 -18.45
C ARG A 583 -21.46 1.49 -18.14
N GLU A 584 -20.95 2.70 -18.40
CA GLU A 584 -19.58 3.09 -18.09
C GLU A 584 -19.56 4.27 -17.12
N ILE A 585 -18.51 4.36 -16.32
CA ILE A 585 -18.21 5.50 -15.46
C ILE A 585 -16.72 5.83 -15.54
N LYS A 586 -16.39 7.11 -15.67
CA LYS A 586 -15.00 7.59 -15.63
C LYS A 586 -14.69 8.15 -14.26
N ILE A 587 -13.63 7.63 -13.63
CA ILE A 587 -13.15 8.05 -12.31
C ILE A 587 -11.64 8.33 -12.44
N GLY A 588 -11.26 9.59 -12.32
CA GLY A 588 -9.91 10.01 -12.67
C GLY A 588 -9.59 9.70 -14.12
N ASP A 589 -8.49 8.99 -14.35
CA ASP A 589 -8.05 8.59 -15.71
C ASP A 589 -8.57 7.21 -16.13
N ILE A 590 -9.30 6.51 -15.24
CA ILE A 590 -9.79 5.16 -15.49
C ILE A 590 -11.26 5.19 -15.88
N THR A 591 -11.62 4.54 -16.96
CA THR A 591 -13.01 4.24 -17.30
C THR A 591 -13.32 2.82 -16.86
N PHE A 592 -14.33 2.67 -16.02
CA PHE A 592 -14.86 1.39 -15.58
C PHE A 592 -16.15 1.07 -16.32
N ARG A 593 -16.37 -0.20 -16.61
CA ARG A 593 -17.52 -0.74 -17.36
C ARG A 593 -18.15 -1.90 -16.59
N VAL A 594 -19.45 -2.03 -16.65
CA VAL A 594 -20.15 -3.23 -16.13
C VAL A 594 -19.55 -4.50 -16.73
N GLY A 595 -19.20 -5.45 -15.88
CA GLY A 595 -18.47 -6.67 -16.22
C GLY A 595 -16.95 -6.56 -16.13
N ASP A 596 -16.36 -5.38 -15.81
CA ASP A 596 -14.93 -5.26 -15.67
C ASP A 596 -14.39 -6.04 -14.47
N LYS A 597 -13.26 -6.71 -14.69
CA LYS A 597 -12.44 -7.34 -13.65
C LYS A 597 -11.64 -6.27 -12.94
N VAL A 598 -11.78 -6.19 -11.63
CA VAL A 598 -11.19 -5.12 -10.80
C VAL A 598 -10.47 -5.66 -9.57
N LEU A 599 -9.53 -4.85 -9.04
CA LEU A 599 -8.72 -5.12 -7.86
C LEU A 599 -8.97 -4.06 -6.80
N GLN A 600 -9.25 -4.50 -5.58
CA GLN A 600 -9.29 -3.64 -4.40
C GLN A 600 -7.87 -3.29 -3.94
N LEU A 601 -7.60 -2.02 -3.61
CA LEU A 601 -6.26 -1.55 -3.21
C LEU A 601 -6.10 -1.36 -1.71
N VAL A 602 -7.19 -1.24 -0.96
CA VAL A 602 -7.18 -0.96 0.48
C VAL A 602 -8.05 -1.97 1.22
N ASN A 603 -7.73 -2.20 2.49
CA ASN A 603 -8.58 -3.04 3.33
C ASN A 603 -9.84 -2.29 3.75
N ASP A 604 -10.98 -2.96 3.67
CA ASP A 604 -12.28 -2.54 4.21
C ASP A 604 -12.91 -3.73 4.96
N PRO A 605 -12.51 -3.95 6.22
CA PRO A 605 -12.97 -5.09 7.02
C PRO A 605 -14.47 -5.07 7.32
N GLU A 606 -15.10 -3.88 7.36
CA GLU A 606 -16.54 -3.74 7.62
C GLU A 606 -17.37 -4.34 6.50
N ARG A 607 -16.92 -4.15 5.25
CA ARG A 607 -17.57 -4.75 4.06
C ARG A 607 -16.97 -6.11 3.69
N GLY A 608 -15.97 -6.60 4.41
CA GLY A 608 -15.34 -7.90 4.17
C GLY A 608 -14.51 -7.96 2.89
N ILE A 609 -13.97 -6.83 2.42
CA ILE A 609 -13.10 -6.73 1.24
C ILE A 609 -11.70 -6.26 1.64
N TYR A 610 -10.68 -6.82 0.99
CA TYR A 610 -9.31 -6.61 1.38
C TYR A 610 -8.42 -6.20 0.20
N ASN A 611 -7.29 -5.58 0.53
CA ASN A 611 -6.28 -5.25 -0.46
C ASN A 611 -5.81 -6.53 -1.19
N GLY A 612 -5.90 -6.49 -2.52
CA GLY A 612 -5.59 -7.63 -3.39
C GLY A 612 -6.82 -8.43 -3.83
N ASP A 613 -8.02 -8.20 -3.26
CA ASP A 613 -9.22 -8.89 -3.69
C ASP A 613 -9.58 -8.53 -5.12
N ILE A 614 -9.87 -9.53 -5.93
CA ILE A 614 -10.38 -9.36 -7.30
C ILE A 614 -11.90 -9.52 -7.26
N GLY A 615 -12.58 -8.57 -7.89
CA GLY A 615 -14.02 -8.58 -8.09
C GLY A 615 -14.42 -8.27 -9.53
N TYR A 616 -15.72 -8.30 -9.77
CA TYR A 616 -16.33 -7.97 -11.06
C TYR A 616 -17.39 -6.89 -10.86
N ILE A 617 -17.40 -5.87 -11.71
CA ILE A 617 -18.42 -4.83 -11.64
C ILE A 617 -19.75 -5.43 -12.10
N ASP A 618 -20.65 -5.63 -11.15
CA ASP A 618 -21.99 -6.15 -11.40
C ASP A 618 -22.89 -5.10 -12.06
N SER A 619 -22.95 -3.91 -11.46
CA SER A 619 -23.82 -2.85 -11.93
C SER A 619 -23.33 -1.46 -11.52
N ILE A 620 -23.76 -0.44 -12.29
CA ILE A 620 -23.54 0.98 -12.01
C ILE A 620 -24.90 1.64 -11.91
N VAL A 621 -25.29 2.08 -10.71
CA VAL A 621 -26.64 2.56 -10.41
C VAL A 621 -26.66 4.00 -9.95
N SER A 622 -27.74 4.72 -10.21
CA SER A 622 -27.98 6.08 -9.69
C SER A 622 -28.59 6.00 -8.30
N VAL A 623 -28.10 6.79 -7.36
CA VAL A 623 -28.62 6.85 -5.99
C VAL A 623 -29.84 7.78 -5.97
N ASN A 624 -31.03 7.26 -5.60
CA ASN A 624 -32.27 8.03 -5.38
C ASN A 624 -32.59 9.05 -6.49
N ASN A 625 -32.40 8.69 -7.76
CA ASN A 625 -32.57 9.60 -8.93
C ASN A 625 -31.68 10.85 -8.90
N THR A 626 -30.58 10.84 -8.14
CA THR A 626 -29.57 11.90 -8.14
C THR A 626 -28.52 11.67 -9.23
N LYS A 627 -27.65 12.65 -9.45
CA LYS A 627 -26.45 12.50 -10.33
C LYS A 627 -25.35 11.64 -9.68
N THR A 628 -25.51 11.25 -8.41
CA THR A 628 -24.54 10.42 -7.70
C THR A 628 -24.67 8.96 -8.16
N LEU A 629 -23.58 8.34 -8.49
CA LEU A 629 -23.50 6.96 -8.96
C LEU A 629 -22.83 6.08 -7.90
N ASN A 630 -23.37 4.89 -7.70
CA ASN A 630 -22.73 3.80 -6.96
C ASN A 630 -22.33 2.70 -7.94
N VAL A 631 -21.20 2.06 -7.67
CA VAL A 631 -20.68 0.91 -8.41
C VAL A 631 -20.80 -0.31 -7.52
N ASN A 632 -21.59 -1.28 -7.92
CA ASN A 632 -21.73 -2.55 -7.24
C ASN A 632 -20.68 -3.52 -7.80
N ILE A 633 -19.87 -4.11 -6.93
CA ILE A 633 -18.79 -5.03 -7.29
C ILE A 633 -19.01 -6.33 -6.53
N ASP A 634 -18.99 -7.44 -7.25
CA ASP A 634 -19.02 -8.78 -6.68
C ASP A 634 -17.58 -9.27 -6.43
N PHE A 635 -17.19 -9.36 -5.16
CA PHE A 635 -15.95 -9.94 -4.72
C PHE A 635 -16.17 -11.40 -4.27
N ASP A 636 -16.23 -12.31 -5.23
CA ASP A 636 -16.34 -13.76 -4.96
C ASP A 636 -17.62 -14.14 -4.18
N GLY A 637 -18.76 -13.56 -4.58
CA GLY A 637 -20.06 -13.74 -3.93
C GLY A 637 -20.38 -12.72 -2.85
N ASN A 638 -19.44 -11.83 -2.51
CA ASN A 638 -19.66 -10.69 -1.62
C ASN A 638 -19.94 -9.43 -2.44
N LEU A 639 -21.22 -9.08 -2.60
CA LEU A 639 -21.65 -7.91 -3.37
C LEU A 639 -21.51 -6.63 -2.53
N VAL A 640 -20.62 -5.75 -2.93
CA VAL A 640 -20.30 -4.50 -2.23
C VAL A 640 -20.64 -3.29 -3.10
N SER A 641 -21.32 -2.29 -2.53
CA SER A 641 -21.64 -1.03 -3.18
C SER A 641 -20.64 0.05 -2.79
N LEU A 642 -19.91 0.58 -3.77
CA LEU A 642 -18.93 1.64 -3.58
C LEU A 642 -19.40 2.95 -4.22
N THR A 643 -19.21 4.05 -3.53
CA THR A 643 -19.43 5.40 -4.07
C THR A 643 -18.33 5.76 -5.09
N THR A 644 -18.56 6.76 -5.91
CA THR A 644 -17.54 7.27 -6.86
C THR A 644 -16.26 7.72 -6.18
N GLY A 645 -16.33 8.24 -4.95
CA GLY A 645 -15.17 8.63 -4.15
C GLY A 645 -14.35 7.42 -3.68
N GLU A 646 -15.02 6.34 -3.27
CA GLU A 646 -14.38 5.10 -2.81
C GLU A 646 -13.75 4.32 -3.97
N MET A 647 -14.24 4.48 -5.18
CA MET A 647 -13.68 3.85 -6.40
C MET A 647 -12.25 4.31 -6.74
N ILE A 648 -11.73 5.35 -6.09
CA ILE A 648 -10.31 5.73 -6.19
C ILE A 648 -9.39 4.58 -5.70
N ASN A 649 -9.91 3.73 -4.81
CA ASN A 649 -9.24 2.56 -4.26
C ASN A 649 -9.43 1.29 -5.10
N VAL A 650 -9.94 1.40 -6.32
CA VAL A 650 -10.18 0.29 -7.24
C VAL A 650 -9.39 0.49 -8.54
N ARG A 651 -8.85 -0.57 -9.09
CA ARG A 651 -8.16 -0.57 -10.40
C ARG A 651 -8.66 -1.73 -11.27
N LEU A 652 -8.46 -1.62 -12.57
CA LEU A 652 -8.66 -2.76 -13.47
C LEU A 652 -7.67 -3.89 -13.13
N ALA A 653 -8.06 -5.14 -13.31
CA ALA A 653 -7.32 -6.31 -12.83
C ALA A 653 -7.10 -7.41 -13.89
N TYR A 654 -7.24 -7.12 -15.17
CA TYR A 654 -6.83 -8.06 -16.24
C TYR A 654 -5.31 -8.28 -16.20
N ALA A 655 -4.54 -7.23 -15.90
CA ALA A 655 -3.14 -7.28 -15.55
C ALA A 655 -2.94 -6.67 -14.16
N ILE A 656 -2.13 -7.34 -13.31
CA ILE A 656 -1.77 -6.87 -11.96
C ILE A 656 -0.27 -6.96 -11.73
N SER A 657 0.25 -6.29 -10.69
CA SER A 657 1.66 -6.42 -10.36
C SER A 657 1.94 -7.77 -9.69
N ILE A 658 3.18 -8.30 -9.90
CA ILE A 658 3.63 -9.53 -9.27
C ILE A 658 3.56 -9.42 -7.74
N HIS A 659 3.83 -8.23 -7.18
CA HIS A 659 3.67 -7.96 -5.74
C HIS A 659 2.22 -8.13 -5.28
N LYS A 660 1.24 -7.64 -6.05
CA LYS A 660 -0.19 -7.80 -5.73
C LYS A 660 -0.71 -9.22 -5.97
N ALA A 661 0.06 -10.05 -6.66
CA ALA A 661 -0.24 -11.47 -6.86
C ALA A 661 0.27 -12.37 -5.72
N GLN A 662 1.07 -11.84 -4.79
CA GLN A 662 1.53 -12.60 -3.62
C GLN A 662 0.35 -13.14 -2.80
N GLY A 663 0.46 -14.34 -2.26
CA GLY A 663 -0.63 -15.04 -1.57
C GLY A 663 -1.75 -15.53 -2.48
N SER A 664 -1.67 -15.29 -3.80
CA SER A 664 -2.66 -15.73 -4.80
C SER A 664 -2.04 -16.75 -5.75
N GLU A 665 -2.88 -17.61 -6.34
CA GLU A 665 -2.52 -18.49 -7.44
C GLU A 665 -3.59 -18.39 -8.53
N PHE A 666 -3.16 -18.51 -9.80
CA PHE A 666 -4.04 -18.37 -10.95
C PHE A 666 -3.96 -19.61 -11.83
N VAL A 667 -5.05 -19.96 -12.48
CA VAL A 667 -5.12 -21.14 -13.37
C VAL A 667 -4.10 -21.02 -14.49
N ASN A 668 -4.15 -19.92 -15.24
CA ASN A 668 -3.22 -19.62 -16.32
C ASN A 668 -2.59 -18.25 -16.09
N VAL A 669 -1.27 -18.18 -16.13
CA VAL A 669 -0.49 -16.97 -15.98
C VAL A 669 0.21 -16.61 -17.29
N ILE A 670 0.12 -15.35 -17.67
CA ILE A 670 0.91 -14.76 -18.74
C ILE A 670 1.82 -13.70 -18.11
N MET A 671 3.13 -13.81 -18.31
CA MET A 671 4.08 -12.90 -17.72
C MET A 671 4.98 -12.29 -18.80
N PRO A 672 4.86 -10.97 -19.07
CA PRO A 672 5.81 -10.28 -19.94
C PRO A 672 7.18 -10.18 -19.29
N VAL A 673 8.23 -10.40 -20.10
CA VAL A 673 9.63 -10.29 -19.67
C VAL A 673 10.37 -9.40 -20.67
N CYS A 674 10.47 -8.12 -20.34
CA CYS A 674 10.97 -7.07 -21.23
C CYS A 674 12.24 -6.43 -20.68
N SER A 675 13.18 -6.05 -21.54
CA SER A 675 14.37 -5.29 -21.14
C SER A 675 14.03 -3.92 -20.54
N SER A 676 12.90 -3.33 -20.92
CA SER A 676 12.39 -2.08 -20.32
C SER A 676 12.06 -2.19 -18.82
N TYR A 677 11.97 -3.40 -18.30
CA TYR A 677 11.74 -3.66 -16.87
C TYR A 677 13.04 -3.80 -16.05
N TYR A 678 14.20 -3.50 -16.61
CA TYR A 678 15.54 -3.81 -16.05
C TYR A 678 15.70 -3.50 -14.56
N LYS A 679 15.12 -2.38 -14.07
CA LYS A 679 15.14 -2.00 -12.64
C LYS A 679 14.32 -2.92 -11.74
N MET A 680 13.33 -3.60 -12.31
CA MET A 680 12.40 -4.46 -11.58
C MET A 680 12.60 -5.95 -11.89
N LEU A 681 13.45 -6.30 -12.85
CA LEU A 681 13.76 -7.69 -13.17
C LEU A 681 14.87 -8.19 -12.25
N TYR A 682 14.49 -8.96 -11.24
CA TYR A 682 15.41 -9.66 -10.35
C TYR A 682 14.87 -11.04 -9.99
N ASN A 683 15.76 -11.91 -9.52
CA ASN A 683 15.51 -13.34 -9.33
C ASN A 683 14.21 -13.63 -8.57
N LYS A 684 14.03 -13.08 -7.36
CA LYS A 684 12.85 -13.32 -6.52
C LYS A 684 11.56 -12.84 -7.16
N LEU A 685 11.58 -11.77 -7.97
CA LEU A 685 10.38 -11.29 -8.65
C LEU A 685 9.94 -12.28 -9.73
N ILE A 686 10.89 -12.75 -10.55
CA ILE A 686 10.60 -13.75 -11.61
C ILE A 686 10.12 -15.04 -10.97
N TYR A 687 10.83 -15.53 -9.95
CA TYR A 687 10.44 -16.72 -9.18
C TYR A 687 9.02 -16.60 -8.62
N THR A 688 8.70 -15.46 -7.98
CA THR A 688 7.37 -15.23 -7.43
C THR A 688 6.30 -15.23 -8.54
N GLY A 689 6.55 -14.56 -9.67
CA GLY A 689 5.61 -14.53 -10.80
C GLY A 689 5.35 -15.92 -11.39
N VAL A 690 6.41 -16.68 -11.64
CA VAL A 690 6.33 -18.06 -12.16
C VAL A 690 5.58 -18.97 -11.18
N SER A 691 5.85 -18.84 -9.89
CA SER A 691 5.21 -19.66 -8.83
C SER A 691 3.71 -19.41 -8.68
N ARG A 692 3.15 -18.33 -9.26
CA ARG A 692 1.70 -18.05 -9.20
C ARG A 692 0.86 -18.91 -10.16
N ALA A 693 1.48 -19.56 -11.16
CA ALA A 693 0.78 -20.36 -12.14
C ALA A 693 0.40 -21.75 -11.60
N LYS A 694 -0.89 -22.14 -11.70
CA LYS A 694 -1.38 -23.47 -11.31
C LYS A 694 -1.30 -24.50 -12.43
N LYS A 695 -1.84 -24.19 -13.60
CA LYS A 695 -1.99 -25.13 -14.71
C LYS A 695 -1.16 -24.75 -15.93
N SER A 696 -0.99 -23.45 -16.22
CA SER A 696 -0.25 -23.01 -17.38
C SER A 696 0.48 -21.71 -17.13
N LEU A 697 1.71 -21.64 -17.63
CA LEU A 697 2.56 -20.46 -17.62
C LEU A 697 3.01 -20.11 -19.02
N MET A 698 2.83 -18.86 -19.41
CA MET A 698 3.40 -18.32 -20.64
C MET A 698 4.30 -17.12 -20.32
N LEU A 699 5.56 -17.23 -20.64
CA LEU A 699 6.49 -16.09 -20.65
C LEU A 699 6.50 -15.45 -22.03
N VAL A 700 6.44 -14.12 -22.10
CA VAL A 700 6.38 -13.37 -23.38
C VAL A 700 7.42 -12.27 -23.37
N GLY A 701 8.44 -12.38 -24.24
CA GLY A 701 9.48 -11.36 -24.29
C GLY A 701 10.81 -11.87 -24.82
N THR A 702 11.92 -11.31 -24.30
CA THR A 702 13.27 -11.64 -24.77
C THR A 702 14.00 -12.57 -23.81
N VAL A 703 14.81 -13.46 -24.36
CA VAL A 703 15.63 -14.42 -23.60
C VAL A 703 16.62 -13.68 -22.71
N GLU A 704 17.23 -12.64 -23.26
CA GLU A 704 18.22 -11.82 -22.58
C GLU A 704 17.62 -11.14 -21.33
N ALA A 705 16.40 -10.60 -21.44
CA ALA A 705 15.71 -9.98 -20.30
C ALA A 705 15.40 -11.01 -19.21
N PHE A 706 14.97 -12.23 -19.59
CA PHE A 706 14.71 -13.32 -18.65
C PHE A 706 15.98 -13.72 -17.91
N LEU A 707 17.06 -14.02 -18.62
CA LEU A 707 18.34 -14.45 -18.03
C LEU A 707 18.99 -13.34 -17.20
N MET A 708 18.90 -12.08 -17.65
CA MET A 708 19.34 -10.93 -16.87
C MET A 708 18.60 -10.88 -15.52
N GLY A 709 17.29 -11.01 -15.54
CA GLY A 709 16.47 -10.97 -14.32
C GLY A 709 16.73 -12.14 -13.39
N VAL A 710 16.92 -13.37 -13.92
CA VAL A 710 17.25 -14.55 -13.12
C VAL A 710 18.59 -14.37 -12.41
N ASN A 711 19.57 -13.76 -13.06
CA ASN A 711 20.91 -13.55 -12.48
C ASN A 711 21.02 -12.30 -11.60
N ASN A 712 20.01 -11.44 -11.59
CA ASN A 712 20.00 -10.20 -10.81
C ASN A 712 19.54 -10.44 -9.36
N ASN A 713 20.39 -10.09 -8.39
CA ASN A 713 20.16 -10.25 -6.95
C ASN A 713 19.67 -8.97 -6.25
N TYR A 714 19.32 -7.95 -6.97
CA TYR A 714 19.10 -6.58 -6.45
C TYR A 714 18.22 -6.44 -5.20
N SER A 715 17.35 -7.36 -4.89
CA SER A 715 16.47 -7.26 -3.69
C SER A 715 16.86 -8.19 -2.55
N MET A 716 18.02 -8.84 -2.64
CA MET A 716 18.39 -9.90 -1.70
C MET A 716 19.17 -9.41 -0.48
N ASP A 717 19.76 -8.22 -0.55
CA ASP A 717 20.76 -7.74 0.41
C ASP A 717 20.21 -6.59 1.27
N ARG A 718 19.01 -6.79 1.84
CA ARG A 718 18.51 -5.86 2.86
C ARG A 718 19.41 -5.91 4.09
N LYS A 719 19.74 -4.75 4.61
CA LYS A 719 20.47 -4.57 5.86
C LYS A 719 19.49 -4.69 7.03
N THR A 720 19.59 -5.77 7.79
CA THR A 720 18.74 -6.06 8.95
C THR A 720 19.60 -6.48 10.13
N SER A 721 19.15 -6.25 11.37
CA SER A 721 19.85 -6.66 12.56
C SER A 721 19.10 -7.69 13.41
N LEU A 722 17.91 -8.12 13.00
CA LEU A 722 17.12 -9.07 13.76
C LEU A 722 17.89 -10.37 14.07
N LYS A 723 18.65 -10.91 13.12
CA LYS A 723 19.53 -12.06 13.37
C LYS A 723 20.53 -11.77 14.48
N ASP A 724 21.20 -10.61 14.44
CA ASP A 724 22.19 -10.23 15.45
C ASP A 724 21.54 -10.10 16.83
N GLN A 725 20.33 -9.52 16.89
CA GLN A 725 19.57 -9.39 18.13
C GLN A 725 19.12 -10.77 18.67
N LEU A 726 18.67 -11.68 17.79
CA LEU A 726 18.32 -13.05 18.19
C LEU A 726 19.50 -13.77 18.85
N LEU A 727 20.71 -13.65 18.31
CA LEU A 727 21.92 -14.24 18.87
C LEU A 727 22.39 -13.54 20.16
N LYS A 728 22.10 -12.27 20.32
CA LYS A 728 22.50 -11.48 21.49
C LYS A 728 21.62 -11.74 22.73
N TYR A 729 20.37 -12.10 22.53
CA TYR A 729 19.38 -12.29 23.60
C TYR A 729 18.99 -13.78 23.81
N ILE A 730 19.90 -14.72 23.54
CA ILE A 730 19.72 -16.16 23.82
C ILE A 730 19.53 -16.41 25.31
#